data_01420d4e329d55fa4e7cd31720564c3b
#
_entry.id   01420d4e329d55fa4e7cd31720564c3b
#
_cell.length_a   1.000
_cell.length_b   1.000
_cell.length_c   1.000
_cell.angle_alpha   90.00
_cell.angle_beta   90.00
_cell.angle_gamma   90.00
#
_symmetry.space_group_name_H-M   'P 1'
#
loop_
_entity.id
_entity.type
_entity.pdbx_description
1 polymer ?
#
loop_
_entity_poly.entity_id
_entity_poly.type
_entity_poly.pdbx_seq_one_letter_code
_entity_poly.pdbx_strand_id
1 'polypeptide(L)'
;MTKRAFLLSFFLIISFSLLAQTLSIATDHTQMVLQVNSQKRLCQTYLGERLSAQTDLSQLAMPAAGLSSSCIRGLETYPVMGTEDYYEPAFEIRHADGNPTSVLKYVSHSTSGDVTSVLLRDELYPVEVTLYYRVFAREDIIQQWAEIRQQEKGKVWLGRYASSMLYFEASGYYLTEFASDWAKEMQMQSQELQFGKKVVDSRLGTRANLMAQPFFEVGIGGPVRENEGTVLMGTLGWTGNFRFCFEVDNQHVLRVVSGINHDASTYLLAKGDTFRTADFFFTLSQNGTGEGSRRFQRWMLNHQLHKAKDGRMTLLNNWENTYFDFNEEKLVALLGEAKDLGVDLFLLDDGWFGNKYPRKDDRAGLGDWEVTHDKLPQGIPYLVRKAKENGVSFGIWIEPEMVNPKSELAEKHPDWLIQLPSRETYYFRNQMVLDLCRPEVQDFVFGVVDNLMQENPDIRFIKWDCNSPITNIYSPFLKENQGNIYIDYVRGLYRVLDRVKAKYPDLYMMMCSGGGGRSDVTGLGYFTEFWCSDNTDPVERLFIQWGYSHFMPAKAMCAHVTEWNRRTSIKFRVDVAFQGKLGFDIGLKGLSDDDRQYCREAIQEYKRLEDVIWSPNLYRLVSPYEGQHCVLQRVSDDKSHSILFAYDIHPRYGELILPTRLQGLDADARYRVKEICLMPGRQSWLPCNDKVYTGDYLMKVGVKVTSSSDLVSHIIEVTRE
;
A
#
# COMPACT_ATOMS: atom_id res chain seq x y z
N MET A 1 -74.81 -18.46 54.45
CA MET A 1 -74.78 -17.88 53.09
C MET A 1 -73.48 -17.11 53.00
N THR A 2 -72.43 -17.74 52.52
CA THR A 2 -71.05 -17.13 52.35
C THR A 2 -70.72 -17.11 50.86
N LYS A 3 -70.58 -15.89 50.30
CA LYS A 3 -70.15 -15.67 48.93
C LYS A 3 -68.65 -15.76 48.85
N ARG A 4 -68.11 -16.73 48.11
CA ARG A 4 -66.72 -16.81 47.70
C ARG A 4 -66.56 -15.97 46.43
N ALA A 5 -65.67 -14.94 46.49
CA ALA A 5 -65.24 -14.19 45.34
C ALA A 5 -64.01 -14.90 44.74
N PHE A 6 -64.07 -15.22 43.43
CA PHE A 6 -62.95 -15.75 42.66
C PHE A 6 -62.17 -14.54 42.07
N LEU A 7 -60.92 -14.33 42.49
CA LEU A 7 -59.99 -13.41 41.81
C LEU A 7 -59.34 -14.14 40.65
N LEU A 8 -59.63 -13.76 39.43
CA LEU A 8 -58.88 -14.15 38.25
C LEU A 8 -57.68 -13.20 38.12
N SER A 9 -56.49 -13.70 38.38
CA SER A 9 -55.25 -13.00 38.06
C SER A 9 -54.90 -13.20 36.57
N PHE A 10 -55.04 -12.14 35.77
CA PHE A 10 -54.56 -12.09 34.40
C PHE A 10 -53.03 -11.91 34.45
N PHE A 11 -52.28 -12.96 34.17
CA PHE A 11 -50.86 -12.85 33.80
C PHE A 11 -50.72 -12.33 32.37
N LEU A 12 -50.37 -11.06 32.22
CA LEU A 12 -49.97 -10.48 30.97
C LEU A 12 -48.56 -11.01 30.64
N ILE A 13 -48.49 -12.03 29.80
CA ILE A 13 -47.21 -12.45 29.20
C ILE A 13 -46.87 -11.40 28.17
N ILE A 14 -46.07 -10.42 28.54
CA ILE A 14 -45.40 -9.52 27.57
C ILE A 14 -44.35 -10.35 26.87
N SER A 15 -44.69 -10.90 25.70
CA SER A 15 -43.71 -11.44 24.77
C SER A 15 -42.88 -10.27 24.27
N PHE A 16 -41.71 -10.01 24.88
CA PHE A 16 -40.68 -9.23 24.22
C PHE A 16 -40.22 -10.04 23.00
N SER A 17 -40.77 -9.77 21.85
CA SER A 17 -40.13 -10.12 20.59
C SER A 17 -38.78 -9.38 20.61
N LEU A 18 -37.67 -10.09 20.84
CA LEU A 18 -36.37 -9.59 20.55
C LEU A 18 -36.32 -9.30 19.04
N LEU A 19 -36.62 -8.07 18.67
CA LEU A 19 -36.27 -7.58 17.33
C LEU A 19 -34.79 -7.81 17.16
N ALA A 20 -34.41 -8.59 16.15
CA ALA A 20 -33.03 -8.83 15.81
C ALA A 20 -32.32 -7.47 15.69
N GLN A 21 -31.28 -7.24 16.49
CA GLN A 21 -30.54 -5.98 16.39
C GLN A 21 -29.83 -5.97 15.05
N THR A 22 -30.13 -4.95 14.24
CA THR A 22 -29.59 -4.77 12.88
C THR A 22 -28.70 -3.54 12.87
N LEU A 23 -27.47 -3.72 12.38
CA LEU A 23 -26.49 -2.66 12.20
C LEU A 23 -26.24 -2.46 10.71
N SER A 24 -26.24 -1.21 10.28
CA SER A 24 -25.93 -0.84 8.90
C SER A 24 -24.64 -0.01 8.87
N ILE A 25 -23.65 -0.47 8.11
CA ILE A 25 -22.39 0.19 7.85
C ILE A 25 -22.37 0.52 6.36
N ALA A 26 -22.55 1.78 6.01
CA ALA A 26 -22.79 2.17 4.62
C ALA A 26 -21.97 3.38 4.19
N THR A 27 -21.37 3.28 3.01
CA THR A 27 -20.81 4.37 2.23
C THR A 27 -21.87 4.96 1.30
N ASP A 28 -21.48 5.79 0.35
CA ASP A 28 -22.44 6.32 -0.64
C ASP A 28 -22.99 5.23 -1.57
N HIS A 29 -22.21 4.17 -1.87
CA HIS A 29 -22.59 3.13 -2.84
C HIS A 29 -22.52 1.71 -2.27
N THR A 30 -21.81 1.46 -1.19
CA THR A 30 -21.63 0.13 -0.59
C THR A 30 -22.31 0.04 0.77
N GLN A 31 -22.94 -1.09 1.09
CA GLN A 31 -23.55 -1.34 2.40
C GLN A 31 -23.21 -2.74 2.90
N MET A 32 -22.82 -2.81 4.16
CA MET A 32 -22.73 -4.04 4.95
C MET A 32 -23.83 -4.01 6.01
N VAL A 33 -24.58 -5.11 6.14
CA VAL A 33 -25.56 -5.26 7.19
C VAL A 33 -25.17 -6.43 8.10
N LEU A 34 -25.14 -6.14 9.39
CA LEU A 34 -24.87 -7.10 10.44
C LEU A 34 -26.10 -7.28 11.31
N GLN A 35 -26.42 -8.52 11.65
CA GLN A 35 -27.57 -8.83 12.50
C GLN A 35 -27.17 -9.77 13.64
N VAL A 36 -27.81 -9.60 14.78
CA VAL A 36 -27.63 -10.47 15.96
C VAL A 36 -28.67 -11.58 15.91
N ASN A 37 -28.23 -12.84 15.85
CA ASN A 37 -29.10 -13.99 15.83
C ASN A 37 -29.67 -14.35 17.22
N SER A 38 -30.55 -15.36 17.28
CA SER A 38 -31.19 -15.82 18.54
C SER A 38 -30.18 -16.34 19.57
N GLN A 39 -28.99 -16.76 19.17
CA GLN A 39 -27.89 -17.20 20.04
C GLN A 39 -26.99 -16.03 20.47
N LYS A 40 -27.36 -14.78 20.16
CA LYS A 40 -26.58 -13.56 20.39
C LYS A 40 -25.25 -13.52 19.60
N ARG A 41 -25.15 -14.19 18.47
CA ARG A 41 -24.00 -14.11 17.59
C ARG A 41 -24.20 -13.02 16.55
N LEU A 42 -23.15 -12.30 16.22
CA LEU A 42 -23.18 -11.24 15.21
C LEU A 42 -22.84 -11.84 13.85
N CYS A 43 -23.76 -11.76 12.89
CA CYS A 43 -23.64 -12.36 11.57
C CYS A 43 -23.69 -11.30 10.47
N GLN A 44 -22.92 -11.50 9.39
CA GLN A 44 -23.06 -10.71 8.17
C GLN A 44 -24.25 -11.25 7.37
N THR A 45 -25.27 -10.42 7.15
CA THR A 45 -26.46 -10.78 6.39
C THR A 45 -26.53 -10.14 5.01
N TYR A 46 -25.69 -9.12 4.78
CA TYR A 46 -25.56 -8.46 3.48
C TYR A 46 -24.21 -7.77 3.34
N LEU A 47 -23.62 -7.84 2.17
CA LEU A 47 -22.53 -6.98 1.69
C LEU A 47 -22.69 -6.79 0.19
N GLY A 48 -23.01 -5.58 -0.23
CA GLY A 48 -23.34 -5.28 -1.63
C GLY A 48 -23.53 -3.80 -1.89
N GLU A 49 -24.24 -3.50 -2.97
CA GLU A 49 -24.67 -2.13 -3.27
C GLU A 49 -25.52 -1.56 -2.13
N ARG A 50 -25.46 -0.24 -1.96
CA ARG A 50 -26.27 0.44 -0.95
C ARG A 50 -27.77 0.27 -1.27
N LEU A 51 -28.49 -0.32 -0.32
CA LEU A 51 -29.92 -0.53 -0.41
C LEU A 51 -30.69 0.79 -0.25
N SER A 52 -31.87 0.86 -0.85
CA SER A 52 -32.76 1.99 -0.67
C SER A 52 -33.11 2.20 0.81
N ALA A 53 -33.24 3.46 1.21
CA ALA A 53 -33.67 3.81 2.58
C ALA A 53 -35.05 3.24 2.98
N GLN A 54 -35.87 2.83 2.01
CA GLN A 54 -37.16 2.20 2.24
C GLN A 54 -37.07 0.67 2.41
N THR A 55 -35.90 0.08 2.17
CA THR A 55 -35.69 -1.37 2.34
C THR A 55 -35.75 -1.74 3.81
N ASP A 56 -36.66 -2.64 4.15
CA ASP A 56 -36.72 -3.20 5.49
C ASP A 56 -35.62 -4.24 5.69
N LEU A 57 -34.53 -3.82 6.35
CA LEU A 57 -33.35 -4.67 6.59
C LEU A 57 -33.66 -5.88 7.48
N SER A 58 -34.77 -5.89 8.22
CA SER A 58 -35.21 -7.04 9.03
C SER A 58 -35.62 -8.24 8.19
N GLN A 59 -35.93 -8.02 6.90
CA GLN A 59 -36.30 -9.08 5.94
C GLN A 59 -35.08 -9.81 5.36
N LEU A 60 -33.84 -9.32 5.60
CA LEU A 60 -32.63 -10.04 5.19
C LEU A 60 -32.60 -11.40 5.88
N ALA A 61 -32.37 -12.45 5.11
CA ALA A 61 -32.31 -13.80 5.64
C ALA A 61 -31.14 -13.96 6.60
N MET A 62 -31.43 -14.34 7.83
CA MET A 62 -30.40 -14.75 8.77
C MET A 62 -29.78 -16.07 8.28
N PRO A 63 -28.45 -16.17 8.18
CA PRO A 63 -27.81 -17.44 7.83
C PRO A 63 -28.26 -18.53 8.78
N ALA A 64 -28.60 -19.71 8.25
CA ALA A 64 -29.06 -20.82 9.05
C ALA A 64 -27.99 -21.25 10.03
N ALA A 65 -28.23 -20.99 11.32
CA ALA A 65 -27.45 -21.53 12.40
C ALA A 65 -28.00 -22.91 12.74
N GLY A 66 -27.25 -23.94 12.58
CA GLY A 66 -27.68 -25.24 13.00
C GLY A 66 -26.83 -26.38 12.46
N LEU A 67 -26.57 -27.32 13.34
CA LEU A 67 -25.96 -28.58 13.04
C LEU A 67 -26.86 -29.37 12.09
N SER A 68 -26.54 -29.39 10.82
CA SER A 68 -26.87 -30.56 10.02
C SER A 68 -25.63 -31.45 9.93
N SER A 69 -25.79 -32.72 9.67
CA SER A 69 -24.69 -33.70 9.57
C SER A 69 -23.67 -33.37 8.46
N SER A 70 -23.86 -32.32 7.69
CA SER A 70 -23.08 -32.03 6.49
C SER A 70 -22.53 -30.63 6.37
N CYS A 71 -23.06 -29.62 7.10
CA CYS A 71 -22.62 -28.25 6.90
C CYS A 71 -23.06 -27.31 8.02
N ILE A 72 -22.15 -26.51 8.46
CA ILE A 72 -22.38 -25.48 9.47
C ILE A 72 -22.09 -24.13 8.87
N ARG A 73 -23.11 -23.27 8.82
CA ARG A 73 -23.00 -21.90 8.34
C ARG A 73 -23.39 -20.96 9.45
N GLY A 74 -22.43 -20.21 9.97
CA GLY A 74 -22.75 -19.14 10.88
C GLY A 74 -22.69 -17.78 10.23
N LEU A 75 -21.84 -17.56 9.22
CA LEU A 75 -21.47 -16.26 8.65
C LEU A 75 -21.19 -15.22 9.76
N GLU A 76 -20.62 -15.68 10.88
CA GLU A 76 -20.26 -14.81 11.99
C GLU A 76 -19.21 -13.82 11.56
N THR A 77 -19.36 -12.56 11.94
CA THR A 77 -18.41 -11.49 11.59
C THR A 77 -17.03 -11.69 12.21
N TYR A 78 -16.93 -12.51 13.25
CA TYR A 78 -15.67 -12.84 13.92
C TYR A 78 -15.71 -14.27 14.50
N PRO A 79 -15.71 -15.31 13.63
CA PRO A 79 -15.80 -16.69 14.06
C PRO A 79 -14.57 -17.09 14.88
N VAL A 80 -14.80 -17.87 15.91
CA VAL A 80 -13.79 -18.28 16.88
C VAL A 80 -13.59 -19.80 16.85
N MET A 81 -12.41 -20.26 17.26
CA MET A 81 -12.16 -21.66 17.50
C MET A 81 -13.05 -22.19 18.63
N GLY A 82 -13.70 -23.33 18.43
CA GLY A 82 -14.52 -23.99 19.46
C GLY A 82 -16.02 -23.77 19.31
N THR A 83 -16.46 -23.13 18.23
CA THR A 83 -17.86 -23.06 17.82
C THR A 83 -18.20 -24.15 16.79
N GLU A 84 -19.41 -24.08 16.23
CA GLU A 84 -19.86 -25.01 15.18
C GLU A 84 -19.27 -24.69 13.79
N ASP A 85 -18.52 -23.58 13.65
CA ASP A 85 -17.85 -23.22 12.39
C ASP A 85 -16.44 -23.86 12.35
N TYR A 86 -16.25 -24.82 11.42
CA TYR A 86 -14.98 -25.57 11.27
C TYR A 86 -14.10 -25.01 10.14
N TYR A 87 -14.48 -23.91 9.54
CA TYR A 87 -13.69 -23.23 8.51
C TYR A 87 -12.64 -22.30 9.13
N GLU A 88 -11.97 -21.48 8.31
CA GLU A 88 -10.93 -20.56 8.79
C GLU A 88 -11.48 -19.59 9.84
N PRO A 89 -11.02 -19.65 11.10
CA PRO A 89 -11.49 -18.73 12.13
C PRO A 89 -10.79 -17.36 12.03
N ALA A 90 -11.48 -16.31 12.47
CA ALA A 90 -10.89 -14.99 12.63
C ALA A 90 -10.08 -14.87 13.93
N PHE A 91 -10.43 -15.68 14.96
CA PHE A 91 -9.85 -15.58 16.28
C PHE A 91 -9.55 -16.94 16.88
N GLU A 92 -8.31 -17.09 17.35
CA GLU A 92 -7.87 -18.22 18.18
C GLU A 92 -7.12 -17.72 19.41
N ILE A 93 -7.49 -18.23 20.56
CA ILE A 93 -6.88 -17.88 21.83
C ILE A 93 -6.60 -19.17 22.62
N ARG A 94 -5.47 -19.21 23.29
CA ARG A 94 -5.21 -20.21 24.32
C ARG A 94 -5.32 -19.54 25.67
N HIS A 95 -6.35 -19.88 26.42
CA HIS A 95 -6.65 -19.38 27.72
C HIS A 95 -5.59 -19.78 28.77
N ALA A 96 -5.60 -19.15 29.94
CA ALA A 96 -4.61 -19.38 30.99
C ALA A 96 -4.64 -20.79 31.57
N ASP A 97 -5.76 -21.50 31.45
CA ASP A 97 -5.91 -22.92 31.83
C ASP A 97 -5.54 -23.90 30.72
N GLY A 98 -5.14 -23.39 29.55
CA GLY A 98 -4.76 -24.16 28.35
C GLY A 98 -5.91 -24.48 27.40
N ASN A 99 -7.16 -24.12 27.71
CA ASN A 99 -8.30 -24.32 26.81
C ASN A 99 -8.16 -23.43 25.54
N PRO A 100 -8.34 -23.99 24.33
CA PRO A 100 -8.25 -23.20 23.08
C PRO A 100 -9.60 -22.69 22.58
N THR A 101 -10.70 -22.92 23.29
CA THR A 101 -12.04 -22.63 22.78
C THR A 101 -12.61 -21.34 23.36
N SER A 102 -13.34 -20.60 22.53
CA SER A 102 -14.07 -19.38 22.91
C SER A 102 -15.48 -19.38 22.32
N VAL A 103 -16.37 -18.63 22.94
CA VAL A 103 -17.72 -18.37 22.41
C VAL A 103 -18.03 -16.88 22.58
N LEU A 104 -17.86 -16.11 21.54
CA LEU A 104 -18.12 -14.67 21.57
C LEU A 104 -19.60 -14.37 21.36
N LYS A 105 -20.21 -13.63 22.31
CA LYS A 105 -21.58 -13.16 22.24
C LYS A 105 -21.63 -11.65 22.11
N TYR A 106 -22.55 -11.17 21.31
CA TYR A 106 -22.86 -9.75 21.22
C TYR A 106 -23.30 -9.18 22.57
N VAL A 107 -22.73 -8.03 22.92
CA VAL A 107 -23.05 -7.28 24.15
C VAL A 107 -23.76 -5.96 23.80
N SER A 108 -23.11 -5.14 22.98
CA SER A 108 -23.59 -3.80 22.62
C SER A 108 -22.88 -3.29 21.37
N HIS A 109 -23.42 -2.22 20.80
CA HIS A 109 -22.75 -1.44 19.78
C HIS A 109 -22.95 0.06 20.01
N SER A 110 -22.10 0.86 19.42
CA SER A 110 -22.26 2.32 19.38
C SER A 110 -21.68 2.87 18.08
N THR A 111 -22.23 3.99 17.63
CA THR A 111 -21.70 4.74 16.50
C THR A 111 -21.34 6.15 16.95
N SER A 112 -20.12 6.57 16.66
CA SER A 112 -19.62 7.90 16.96
C SER A 112 -18.94 8.47 15.72
N GLY A 113 -19.54 9.49 15.13
CA GLY A 113 -19.11 10.02 13.85
C GLY A 113 -19.15 8.97 12.74
N ASP A 114 -18.01 8.71 12.12
CA ASP A 114 -17.81 7.75 11.03
C ASP A 114 -17.44 6.33 11.51
N VAL A 115 -17.36 6.10 12.84
CA VAL A 115 -16.94 4.83 13.42
C VAL A 115 -18.09 4.13 14.13
N THR A 116 -18.39 2.90 13.75
CA THR A 116 -19.25 1.97 14.49
C THR A 116 -18.39 0.94 15.22
N SER A 117 -18.62 0.76 16.49
CA SER A 117 -17.98 -0.25 17.34
C SER A 117 -18.98 -1.28 17.83
N VAL A 118 -18.60 -2.56 17.87
CA VAL A 118 -19.43 -3.66 18.34
C VAL A 118 -18.65 -4.48 19.36
N LEU A 119 -19.16 -4.53 20.59
CA LEU A 119 -18.56 -5.29 21.67
C LEU A 119 -19.09 -6.73 21.69
N LEU A 120 -18.17 -7.68 21.59
CA LEU A 120 -18.40 -9.10 21.80
C LEU A 120 -17.67 -9.55 23.07
N ARG A 121 -18.23 -10.52 23.79
CA ARG A 121 -17.63 -11.06 25.03
C ARG A 121 -17.75 -12.58 25.05
N ASP A 122 -16.70 -13.24 25.55
CA ASP A 122 -16.74 -14.66 25.83
C ASP A 122 -17.65 -14.97 27.03
N GLU A 123 -18.38 -16.08 26.98
CA GLU A 123 -19.35 -16.45 28.04
C GLU A 123 -18.69 -16.95 29.32
N LEU A 124 -17.49 -17.56 29.21
CA LEU A 124 -16.82 -18.22 30.33
C LEU A 124 -15.56 -17.48 30.78
N TYR A 125 -14.83 -16.91 29.83
CA TYR A 125 -13.57 -16.26 30.08
C TYR A 125 -13.72 -14.73 30.03
N PRO A 126 -12.96 -13.99 30.87
CA PRO A 126 -13.01 -12.53 30.86
C PRO A 126 -12.23 -11.97 29.65
N VAL A 127 -12.69 -12.32 28.44
CA VAL A 127 -12.14 -11.90 27.14
C VAL A 127 -13.20 -11.10 26.40
N GLU A 128 -12.80 -9.94 25.89
CA GLU A 128 -13.62 -9.05 25.11
C GLU A 128 -12.97 -8.78 23.76
N VAL A 129 -13.78 -8.77 22.71
CA VAL A 129 -13.38 -8.36 21.36
C VAL A 129 -14.29 -7.22 20.91
N THR A 130 -13.70 -6.08 20.60
CA THR A 130 -14.44 -4.96 20.00
C THR A 130 -14.09 -4.86 18.52
N LEU A 131 -15.08 -5.03 17.66
CA LEU A 131 -14.95 -4.85 16.22
C LEU A 131 -15.24 -3.40 15.87
N TYR A 132 -14.42 -2.81 15.05
CA TYR A 132 -14.56 -1.43 14.60
C TYR A 132 -14.73 -1.37 13.08
N TYR A 133 -15.61 -0.48 12.64
CA TYR A 133 -15.89 -0.18 11.25
C TYR A 133 -15.92 1.34 11.06
N ARG A 134 -14.94 1.87 10.32
CA ARG A 134 -14.93 3.28 9.90
C ARG A 134 -15.36 3.40 8.47
N VAL A 135 -16.17 4.39 8.17
CA VAL A 135 -16.74 4.64 6.84
C VAL A 135 -16.17 5.93 6.26
N PHE A 136 -15.52 5.83 5.10
CA PHE A 136 -15.17 6.97 4.26
C PHE A 136 -16.22 7.06 3.15
N ALA A 137 -17.33 7.73 3.44
CA ALA A 137 -18.55 7.65 2.64
C ALA A 137 -18.34 8.05 1.17
N ARG A 138 -17.67 9.19 0.93
CA ARG A 138 -17.43 9.77 -0.40
C ARG A 138 -16.46 8.98 -1.26
N GLU A 139 -15.46 8.37 -0.63
CA GLU A 139 -14.46 7.55 -1.31
C GLU A 139 -14.89 6.10 -1.43
N ASP A 140 -16.01 5.71 -0.83
CA ASP A 140 -16.52 4.33 -0.81
C ASP A 140 -15.53 3.31 -0.24
N ILE A 141 -14.81 3.69 0.81
CA ILE A 141 -13.87 2.83 1.54
C ILE A 141 -14.43 2.51 2.93
N ILE A 142 -14.33 1.26 3.33
CA ILE A 142 -14.59 0.80 4.68
C ILE A 142 -13.28 0.31 5.29
N GLN A 143 -12.95 0.82 6.49
CA GLN A 143 -11.83 0.37 7.31
C GLN A 143 -12.34 -0.52 8.43
N GLN A 144 -11.67 -1.66 8.66
CA GLN A 144 -11.98 -2.60 9.74
C GLN A 144 -10.75 -2.88 10.59
N TRP A 145 -10.96 -3.02 11.91
CA TRP A 145 -9.98 -3.55 12.85
C TRP A 145 -10.68 -4.14 14.07
N ALA A 146 -9.95 -4.87 14.89
CA ALA A 146 -10.43 -5.41 16.15
C ALA A 146 -9.50 -5.03 17.30
N GLU A 147 -10.08 -4.90 18.50
CA GLU A 147 -9.35 -4.81 19.75
C GLU A 147 -9.72 -5.98 20.66
N ILE A 148 -8.71 -6.72 21.11
CA ILE A 148 -8.84 -7.91 21.92
C ILE A 148 -8.28 -7.59 23.30
N ARG A 149 -9.12 -7.68 24.32
CA ARG A 149 -8.76 -7.41 25.71
C ARG A 149 -9.01 -8.65 26.57
N GLN A 150 -8.06 -8.99 27.43
CA GLN A 150 -8.21 -10.10 28.37
C GLN A 150 -7.95 -9.68 29.80
N GLN A 151 -8.63 -10.34 30.79
CA GLN A 151 -8.53 -10.09 32.22
C GLN A 151 -8.25 -11.36 33.02
N GLU A 152 -7.84 -12.45 32.38
CA GLU A 152 -7.49 -13.70 33.03
C GLU A 152 -6.27 -13.52 33.93
N LYS A 153 -6.18 -14.36 34.98
CA LYS A 153 -5.08 -14.27 35.97
C LYS A 153 -3.75 -14.88 35.49
N GLY A 154 -3.74 -15.52 34.33
CA GLY A 154 -2.56 -16.18 33.76
C GLY A 154 -2.13 -15.59 32.44
N LYS A 155 -1.17 -16.26 31.78
CA LYS A 155 -0.72 -15.94 30.46
C LYS A 155 -1.73 -16.44 29.44
N VAL A 156 -2.03 -15.59 28.47
CA VAL A 156 -2.96 -15.87 27.36
C VAL A 156 -2.21 -15.66 26.06
N TRP A 157 -2.38 -16.56 25.10
CA TRP A 157 -1.74 -16.47 23.79
C TRP A 157 -2.79 -16.33 22.70
N LEU A 158 -2.61 -15.33 21.86
CA LEU A 158 -3.40 -15.16 20.65
C LEU A 158 -2.74 -15.96 19.53
N GLY A 159 -3.45 -16.93 18.98
CA GLY A 159 -3.03 -17.75 17.85
C GLY A 159 -3.48 -17.17 16.52
N ARG A 160 -4.70 -16.58 16.48
CA ARG A 160 -5.25 -15.85 15.33
C ARG A 160 -5.94 -14.58 15.82
N TYR A 161 -5.84 -13.53 15.02
CA TYR A 161 -6.35 -12.19 15.35
C TYR A 161 -6.59 -11.39 14.07
N ALA A 162 -7.55 -11.85 13.25
CA ALA A 162 -7.87 -11.19 11.99
C ALA A 162 -8.37 -9.75 12.21
N SER A 163 -8.08 -8.89 11.24
CA SER A 163 -8.63 -7.54 11.18
C SER A 163 -10.05 -7.55 10.62
N SER A 164 -10.32 -8.48 9.71
CA SER A 164 -11.57 -8.56 8.96
C SER A 164 -11.91 -9.99 8.57
N MET A 165 -13.21 -10.28 8.56
CA MET A 165 -13.83 -11.45 7.96
C MET A 165 -15.00 -10.98 7.10
N LEU A 166 -14.99 -11.30 5.80
CA LEU A 166 -16.06 -10.97 4.86
C LEU A 166 -16.58 -12.24 4.19
N TYR A 167 -17.87 -12.26 3.85
CA TYR A 167 -18.52 -13.37 3.18
C TYR A 167 -19.19 -12.93 1.89
N PHE A 168 -19.11 -13.80 0.87
CA PHE A 168 -19.79 -13.62 -0.39
C PHE A 168 -20.45 -14.94 -0.84
N GLU A 169 -21.66 -14.83 -1.41
CA GLU A 169 -22.38 -15.92 -2.04
C GLU A 169 -22.55 -15.58 -3.52
N ALA A 170 -21.85 -16.28 -4.41
CA ALA A 170 -21.88 -16.04 -5.85
C ALA A 170 -21.56 -17.31 -6.64
N SER A 171 -21.80 -17.28 -7.95
CA SER A 171 -21.57 -18.41 -8.86
C SER A 171 -20.09 -18.73 -9.12
N GLY A 172 -19.18 -17.82 -8.78
CA GLY A 172 -17.72 -18.01 -8.94
C GLY A 172 -16.96 -16.80 -8.42
N TYR A 173 -15.65 -16.98 -8.20
CA TYR A 173 -14.77 -15.98 -7.63
C TYR A 173 -13.43 -15.99 -8.38
N TYR A 174 -12.93 -14.80 -8.72
CA TYR A 174 -11.72 -14.64 -9.52
C TYR A 174 -10.74 -13.73 -8.78
N LEU A 175 -9.69 -14.33 -8.20
CA LEU A 175 -8.67 -13.61 -7.45
C LEU A 175 -7.60 -13.08 -8.40
N THR A 176 -7.31 -11.79 -8.30
CA THR A 176 -6.08 -11.18 -8.80
C THR A 176 -5.18 -10.85 -7.62
N GLU A 177 -4.00 -11.45 -7.59
CA GLU A 177 -2.92 -11.18 -6.63
C GLU A 177 -1.76 -10.47 -7.33
N PHE A 178 -0.95 -9.76 -6.54
CA PHE A 178 0.19 -9.01 -7.03
C PHE A 178 1.47 -9.69 -6.53
N ALA A 179 1.98 -10.60 -7.35
CA ALA A 179 3.24 -11.28 -7.06
C ALA A 179 4.40 -10.28 -7.13
N SER A 180 5.45 -10.53 -6.37
CA SER A 180 6.58 -9.63 -6.27
C SER A 180 7.88 -10.40 -6.15
N ASP A 181 8.95 -9.75 -6.51
CA ASP A 181 10.34 -10.09 -6.22
C ASP A 181 11.16 -8.81 -6.36
N TRP A 182 12.45 -8.84 -5.98
CA TRP A 182 13.34 -7.74 -6.28
C TRP A 182 13.36 -7.46 -7.78
N ALA A 183 13.13 -6.20 -8.16
CA ALA A 183 13.07 -5.75 -9.55
C ALA A 183 11.91 -6.33 -10.38
N LYS A 184 10.90 -6.92 -9.74
CA LYS A 184 9.69 -7.50 -10.37
C LYS A 184 8.45 -7.28 -9.48
N GLU A 185 8.29 -6.08 -8.96
CA GLU A 185 7.18 -5.76 -8.09
C GLU A 185 5.85 -5.71 -8.87
N MET A 186 4.75 -5.96 -8.17
CA MET A 186 3.37 -5.80 -8.65
C MET A 186 3.00 -6.59 -9.91
N GLN A 187 3.55 -7.78 -10.09
CA GLN A 187 3.19 -8.64 -11.22
C GLN A 187 1.79 -9.25 -11.00
N MET A 188 0.84 -8.86 -11.84
CA MET A 188 -0.55 -9.28 -11.71
C MET A 188 -0.72 -10.74 -12.13
N GLN A 189 -1.37 -11.53 -11.28
CA GLN A 189 -1.72 -12.93 -11.54
C GLN A 189 -3.17 -13.16 -11.16
N SER A 190 -3.97 -13.64 -12.13
CA SER A 190 -5.40 -13.89 -11.92
C SER A 190 -5.73 -15.37 -12.02
N GLN A 191 -6.60 -15.86 -11.13
CA GLN A 191 -7.06 -17.25 -11.12
C GLN A 191 -8.48 -17.36 -10.58
N GLU A 192 -9.22 -18.34 -11.05
CA GLU A 192 -10.50 -18.72 -10.46
C GLU A 192 -10.25 -19.46 -9.13
N LEU A 193 -10.96 -19.04 -8.08
CA LEU A 193 -10.92 -19.72 -6.79
C LEU A 193 -11.79 -20.97 -6.82
N GLN A 194 -11.18 -22.10 -6.50
CA GLN A 194 -11.85 -23.37 -6.39
C GLN A 194 -12.13 -23.72 -4.92
N PHE A 195 -12.93 -24.77 -4.68
CA PHE A 195 -13.13 -25.31 -3.34
C PHE A 195 -11.81 -25.52 -2.59
N GLY A 196 -11.75 -25.00 -1.37
CA GLY A 196 -10.56 -25.02 -0.52
C GLY A 196 -10.01 -23.62 -0.26
N LYS A 197 -8.69 -23.54 -0.01
CA LYS A 197 -8.03 -22.31 0.43
C LYS A 197 -6.97 -21.85 -0.56
N LYS A 198 -6.98 -20.56 -0.88
CA LYS A 198 -5.84 -19.83 -1.45
C LYS A 198 -5.38 -18.82 -0.40
N VAL A 199 -4.07 -18.77 -0.17
CA VAL A 199 -3.45 -17.83 0.77
C VAL A 199 -2.44 -16.96 0.03
N VAL A 200 -2.48 -15.66 0.29
CA VAL A 200 -1.48 -14.67 -0.12
C VAL A 200 -0.91 -14.06 1.14
N ASP A 201 0.37 -14.27 1.41
CA ASP A 201 0.96 -13.89 2.68
C ASP A 201 2.44 -13.52 2.62
N SER A 202 2.93 -12.96 3.72
CA SER A 202 4.34 -12.68 3.97
C SER A 202 4.74 -13.09 5.38
N ARG A 203 6.00 -13.58 5.51
CA ARG A 203 6.64 -13.98 6.79
C ARG A 203 8.04 -13.39 6.96
N LEU A 204 8.34 -12.32 6.25
CA LEU A 204 9.68 -11.76 6.14
C LEU A 204 10.02 -10.77 7.25
N GLY A 205 9.02 -10.29 8.01
CA GLY A 205 9.16 -9.28 9.05
C GLY A 205 9.32 -7.89 8.45
N THR A 206 10.56 -7.46 8.28
CA THR A 206 10.93 -6.32 7.44
C THR A 206 10.94 -6.73 5.97
N ARG A 207 10.98 -5.76 5.05
CA ARG A 207 10.89 -6.04 3.61
C ARG A 207 9.73 -6.99 3.26
N ALA A 208 8.60 -6.78 3.93
CA ALA A 208 7.48 -7.72 3.96
C ALA A 208 6.85 -7.98 2.59
N ASN A 209 6.98 -7.05 1.65
CA ASN A 209 6.36 -7.14 0.33
C ASN A 209 7.31 -7.71 -0.75
N LEU A 210 8.46 -8.28 -0.38
CA LEU A 210 9.43 -8.79 -1.35
C LEU A 210 8.84 -9.86 -2.27
N MET A 211 8.02 -10.79 -1.76
CA MET A 211 7.50 -11.92 -2.56
C MET A 211 6.04 -11.74 -2.98
N ALA A 212 5.27 -10.99 -2.24
CA ALA A 212 3.87 -10.66 -2.52
C ALA A 212 3.54 -9.29 -1.96
N GLN A 213 2.67 -8.56 -2.63
CA GLN A 213 2.21 -7.26 -2.17
C GLN A 213 0.93 -7.38 -1.34
N PRO A 214 0.68 -6.49 -0.35
CA PRO A 214 -0.48 -6.57 0.54
C PRO A 214 -1.77 -6.04 -0.12
N PHE A 215 -2.01 -6.44 -1.37
CA PHE A 215 -3.14 -6.03 -2.19
C PHE A 215 -3.80 -7.24 -2.85
N PHE A 216 -5.12 -7.17 -3.02
CA PHE A 216 -5.84 -8.17 -3.80
C PHE A 216 -7.11 -7.57 -4.42
N GLU A 217 -7.59 -8.23 -5.48
CA GLU A 217 -8.88 -8.00 -6.12
C GLU A 217 -9.60 -9.33 -6.25
N VAL A 218 -10.88 -9.36 -5.89
CA VAL A 218 -11.71 -10.56 -6.07
C VAL A 218 -12.94 -10.19 -6.90
N GLY A 219 -13.01 -10.70 -8.12
CA GLY A 219 -14.21 -10.66 -8.93
C GLY A 219 -15.29 -11.57 -8.33
N ILE A 220 -16.49 -11.00 -8.11
CA ILE A 220 -17.62 -11.68 -7.51
C ILE A 220 -18.64 -12.01 -8.62
N GLY A 221 -18.88 -13.30 -8.83
CA GLY A 221 -19.80 -13.81 -9.86
C GLY A 221 -19.15 -14.01 -11.24
N GLY A 222 -17.93 -13.52 -11.47
CA GLY A 222 -17.22 -13.66 -12.74
C GLY A 222 -15.90 -12.92 -12.79
N PRO A 223 -15.15 -13.06 -13.91
CA PRO A 223 -13.96 -12.26 -14.16
C PRO A 223 -14.28 -10.77 -14.24
N VAL A 224 -13.36 -9.94 -13.78
CA VAL A 224 -13.52 -8.48 -13.74
C VAL A 224 -12.63 -7.81 -14.77
N ARG A 225 -13.11 -6.71 -15.34
CA ARG A 225 -12.36 -5.83 -16.23
C ARG A 225 -12.26 -4.43 -15.65
N GLU A 226 -11.59 -3.54 -16.37
CA GLU A 226 -11.41 -2.14 -15.95
C GLU A 226 -12.75 -1.44 -15.64
N ASN A 227 -13.79 -1.66 -16.49
CA ASN A 227 -15.07 -0.96 -16.41
C ASN A 227 -16.28 -1.89 -16.21
N GLU A 228 -16.06 -3.16 -15.94
CA GLU A 228 -17.12 -4.16 -15.87
C GLU A 228 -16.89 -5.19 -14.77
N GLY A 229 -17.97 -5.61 -14.12
CA GLY A 229 -17.98 -6.65 -13.11
C GLY A 229 -17.93 -6.12 -11.68
N THR A 230 -18.41 -6.95 -10.76
CA THR A 230 -18.37 -6.67 -9.33
C THR A 230 -17.02 -7.11 -8.78
N VAL A 231 -16.31 -6.21 -8.11
CA VAL A 231 -14.98 -6.50 -7.52
C VAL A 231 -14.87 -6.02 -6.08
N LEU A 232 -14.41 -6.92 -5.21
CA LEU A 232 -13.86 -6.57 -3.91
C LEU A 232 -12.37 -6.25 -4.08
N MET A 233 -11.97 -5.04 -3.76
CA MET A 233 -10.57 -4.66 -3.67
C MET A 233 -10.19 -4.44 -2.21
N GLY A 234 -9.07 -5.02 -1.76
CA GLY A 234 -8.67 -4.98 -0.36
C GLY A 234 -7.17 -4.82 -0.15
N THR A 235 -6.79 -4.18 0.98
CA THR A 235 -5.41 -4.02 1.41
C THR A 235 -5.30 -3.98 2.92
N LEU A 236 -4.15 -4.44 3.45
CA LEU A 236 -3.83 -4.34 4.87
C LEU A 236 -2.90 -3.15 5.10
N GLY A 237 -3.26 -2.26 6.01
CA GLY A 237 -2.42 -1.17 6.49
C GLY A 237 -1.48 -1.65 7.59
N TRP A 238 -0.39 -2.30 7.19
CA TRP A 238 0.59 -2.87 8.12
C TRP A 238 1.96 -3.01 7.45
N THR A 239 2.97 -2.32 7.98
CA THR A 239 4.34 -2.33 7.46
C THR A 239 5.10 -3.57 7.95
N GLY A 240 4.54 -4.75 7.73
CA GLY A 240 5.07 -6.03 8.20
C GLY A 240 4.34 -7.23 7.60
N ASN A 241 4.46 -8.38 8.25
CA ASN A 241 3.87 -9.62 7.78
C ASN A 241 2.34 -9.51 7.67
N PHE A 242 1.79 -9.86 6.52
CA PHE A 242 0.36 -9.85 6.25
C PHE A 242 -0.12 -11.23 5.80
N ARG A 243 -1.43 -11.46 5.91
CA ARG A 243 -2.06 -12.68 5.41
C ARG A 243 -3.49 -12.38 4.95
N PHE A 244 -3.79 -12.79 3.72
CA PHE A 244 -5.13 -12.90 3.16
C PHE A 244 -5.44 -14.36 2.88
N CYS A 245 -6.54 -14.87 3.43
CA CYS A 245 -7.00 -16.22 3.19
C CYS A 245 -8.37 -16.15 2.49
N PHE A 246 -8.43 -16.75 1.32
CA PHE A 246 -9.64 -16.91 0.50
C PHE A 246 -10.06 -18.36 0.58
N GLU A 247 -11.16 -18.64 1.29
CA GLU A 247 -11.66 -20.00 1.47
C GLU A 247 -13.04 -20.13 0.83
N VAL A 248 -13.15 -20.97 -0.18
CA VAL A 248 -14.42 -21.35 -0.81
C VAL A 248 -14.89 -22.66 -0.21
N ASP A 249 -16.09 -22.68 0.38
CA ASP A 249 -16.66 -23.87 0.97
C ASP A 249 -17.44 -24.71 -0.03
N ASN A 250 -17.95 -25.86 0.44
CA ASN A 250 -18.72 -26.83 -0.37
C ASN A 250 -20.11 -26.32 -0.80
N GLN A 251 -20.52 -25.15 -0.37
CA GLN A 251 -21.75 -24.46 -0.79
C GLN A 251 -21.46 -23.20 -1.59
N HIS A 252 -20.21 -23.06 -2.06
CA HIS A 252 -19.74 -21.89 -2.83
C HIS A 252 -19.79 -20.56 -2.08
N VAL A 253 -19.74 -20.59 -0.74
CA VAL A 253 -19.54 -19.36 0.03
C VAL A 253 -18.04 -19.06 0.08
N LEU A 254 -17.66 -17.84 -0.29
CA LEU A 254 -16.31 -17.34 -0.13
C LEU A 254 -16.17 -16.64 1.23
N ARG A 255 -15.16 -17.03 1.99
CA ARG A 255 -14.63 -16.31 3.16
C ARG A 255 -13.35 -15.58 2.79
N VAL A 256 -13.29 -14.29 3.09
CA VAL A 256 -12.09 -13.48 2.95
C VAL A 256 -11.62 -13.06 4.34
N VAL A 257 -10.55 -13.67 4.82
CA VAL A 257 -9.95 -13.39 6.12
C VAL A 257 -8.69 -12.58 5.93
N SER A 258 -8.62 -11.39 6.53
CA SER A 258 -7.53 -10.44 6.32
C SER A 258 -6.93 -9.99 7.65
N GLY A 259 -5.60 -9.96 7.75
CA GLY A 259 -4.94 -9.47 8.97
C GLY A 259 -3.42 -9.65 8.96
N ILE A 260 -2.81 -9.36 10.09
CA ILE A 260 -1.40 -9.67 10.34
C ILE A 260 -1.21 -11.19 10.23
N ASN A 261 -0.12 -11.62 9.61
CA ASN A 261 0.19 -13.03 9.55
C ASN A 261 0.48 -13.58 10.94
N HIS A 262 -0.31 -14.55 11.36
CA HIS A 262 -0.21 -15.19 12.66
C HIS A 262 0.86 -16.29 12.72
N ASP A 263 1.37 -16.76 11.58
CA ASP A 263 2.41 -17.78 11.53
C ASP A 263 3.69 -17.25 12.20
N ALA A 264 4.26 -18.02 13.09
CA ALA A 264 5.38 -17.63 13.95
C ALA A 264 5.13 -16.35 14.80
N SER A 265 3.87 -15.96 14.98
CA SER A 265 3.45 -14.74 15.68
C SER A 265 2.37 -15.03 16.74
N THR A 266 2.47 -16.15 17.45
CA THR A 266 1.62 -16.41 18.63
C THR A 266 1.90 -15.35 19.67
N TYR A 267 0.99 -14.37 19.80
CA TYR A 267 1.20 -13.17 20.61
C TYR A 267 0.83 -13.41 22.06
N LEU A 268 1.78 -13.18 22.96
CA LEU A 268 1.51 -13.23 24.41
C LEU A 268 0.86 -11.93 24.85
N LEU A 269 -0.35 -12.03 25.40
CA LEU A 269 -1.13 -10.89 25.91
C LEU A 269 -1.19 -10.96 27.44
N ALA A 270 -0.65 -9.95 28.10
CA ALA A 270 -0.68 -9.85 29.56
C ALA A 270 -2.08 -9.45 30.05
N LYS A 271 -2.34 -9.70 31.33
CA LYS A 271 -3.61 -9.33 31.97
C LYS A 271 -3.83 -7.81 31.88
N GLY A 272 -4.97 -7.42 31.39
CA GLY A 272 -5.38 -6.01 31.26
C GLY A 272 -4.90 -5.33 29.99
N ASP A 273 -3.99 -5.95 29.24
CA ASP A 273 -3.53 -5.42 27.96
C ASP A 273 -4.62 -5.54 26.88
N THR A 274 -4.52 -4.67 25.91
CA THR A 274 -5.34 -4.68 24.70
C THR A 274 -4.45 -4.89 23.48
N PHE A 275 -4.76 -5.92 22.71
CA PHE A 275 -4.15 -6.14 21.40
C PHE A 275 -5.04 -5.52 20.33
N ARG A 276 -4.51 -4.52 19.58
CA ARG A 276 -5.16 -3.95 18.40
C ARG A 276 -4.59 -4.61 17.17
N THR A 277 -5.48 -5.09 16.28
CA THR A 277 -5.10 -5.63 14.96
C THR A 277 -4.69 -4.52 14.01
N ALA A 278 -4.10 -4.88 12.86
CA ALA A 278 -3.86 -3.93 11.78
C ALA A 278 -5.18 -3.42 11.17
N ASP A 279 -5.11 -2.29 10.47
CA ASP A 279 -6.26 -1.77 9.74
C ASP A 279 -6.41 -2.48 8.39
N PHE A 280 -7.57 -3.01 8.10
CA PHE A 280 -7.92 -3.56 6.79
C PHE A 280 -8.84 -2.58 6.08
N PHE A 281 -8.52 -2.26 4.82
CA PHE A 281 -9.28 -1.32 3.98
C PHE A 281 -9.83 -2.05 2.77
N PHE A 282 -11.09 -1.79 2.45
CA PHE A 282 -11.69 -2.37 1.25
C PHE A 282 -12.75 -1.47 0.61
N THR A 283 -12.99 -1.71 -0.67
CA THR A 283 -14.13 -1.19 -1.44
C THR A 283 -14.77 -2.31 -2.23
N LEU A 284 -16.06 -2.18 -2.51
CA LEU A 284 -16.81 -3.07 -3.40
C LEU A 284 -17.34 -2.25 -4.58
N SER A 285 -16.68 -2.37 -5.74
CA SER A 285 -17.09 -1.69 -6.96
C SER A 285 -17.99 -2.61 -7.81
N GLN A 286 -19.04 -2.06 -8.41
CA GLN A 286 -19.89 -2.75 -9.37
C GLN A 286 -19.46 -2.47 -10.82
N ASN A 287 -18.58 -1.51 -11.01
CA ASN A 287 -18.17 -1.01 -12.32
C ASN A 287 -16.68 -1.31 -12.61
N GLY A 288 -16.23 -2.49 -12.21
CA GLY A 288 -14.87 -2.96 -12.48
C GLY A 288 -13.78 -2.37 -11.59
N THR A 289 -12.53 -2.75 -11.92
CA THR A 289 -11.33 -2.40 -11.15
C THR A 289 -10.96 -0.92 -11.26
N GLY A 290 -11.28 -0.26 -12.37
CA GLY A 290 -10.97 1.15 -12.58
C GLY A 290 -11.70 2.06 -11.59
N GLU A 291 -12.99 1.80 -11.31
CA GLU A 291 -13.72 2.55 -10.28
C GLU A 291 -13.13 2.30 -8.88
N GLY A 292 -12.88 1.04 -8.53
CA GLY A 292 -12.26 0.72 -7.23
C GLY A 292 -10.89 1.38 -7.06
N SER A 293 -10.06 1.40 -8.12
CA SER A 293 -8.77 2.09 -8.13
C SER A 293 -8.92 3.60 -7.86
N ARG A 294 -9.86 4.26 -8.55
CA ARG A 294 -10.12 5.70 -8.33
C ARG A 294 -10.60 5.99 -6.91
N ARG A 295 -11.38 5.08 -6.29
CA ARG A 295 -11.81 5.17 -4.89
C ARG A 295 -10.61 5.09 -3.94
N PHE A 296 -9.73 4.10 -4.09
CA PHE A 296 -8.53 3.96 -3.29
C PHE A 296 -7.57 5.15 -3.45
N GLN A 297 -7.29 5.59 -4.68
CA GLN A 297 -6.40 6.72 -4.93
C GLN A 297 -6.96 8.01 -4.31
N ARG A 298 -8.26 8.26 -4.41
CA ARG A 298 -8.94 9.42 -3.80
C ARG A 298 -8.86 9.36 -2.28
N TRP A 299 -9.16 8.19 -1.71
CA TRP A 299 -9.06 7.96 -0.28
C TRP A 299 -7.62 8.21 0.23
N MET A 300 -6.62 7.67 -0.45
CA MET A 300 -5.23 7.89 -0.07
C MET A 300 -4.83 9.36 -0.08
N LEU A 301 -5.22 10.10 -1.11
CA LEU A 301 -4.91 11.53 -1.22
C LEU A 301 -5.65 12.38 -0.18
N ASN A 302 -6.86 11.97 0.22
CA ASN A 302 -7.68 12.75 1.15
C ASN A 302 -7.40 12.42 2.62
N HIS A 303 -7.01 11.18 2.94
CA HIS A 303 -7.03 10.68 4.31
C HIS A 303 -5.72 10.01 4.76
N GLN A 304 -4.89 9.51 3.85
CA GLN A 304 -3.79 8.64 4.23
C GLN A 304 -2.40 9.18 3.90
N LEU A 305 -2.16 9.62 2.67
CA LEU A 305 -0.83 10.01 2.20
C LEU A 305 -0.29 11.23 2.98
N HIS A 306 0.91 11.09 3.55
CA HIS A 306 1.56 12.18 4.25
C HIS A 306 1.83 13.36 3.30
N LYS A 307 1.48 14.59 3.75
CA LYS A 307 1.64 15.82 2.95
C LYS A 307 1.00 15.70 1.54
N ALA A 308 -0.17 15.05 1.44
CA ALA A 308 -0.85 14.84 0.16
C ALA A 308 -1.19 16.13 -0.59
N LYS A 309 -1.40 17.24 0.14
CA LYS A 309 -1.73 18.55 -0.46
C LYS A 309 -0.51 19.32 -0.95
N ASP A 310 0.69 18.97 -0.49
CA ASP A 310 1.93 19.65 -0.85
C ASP A 310 2.42 19.17 -2.23
N GLY A 311 3.18 19.99 -2.95
CA GLY A 311 3.89 19.60 -4.18
C GLY A 311 4.89 18.47 -3.93
N ARG A 312 5.44 17.93 -4.99
CA ARG A 312 6.56 16.96 -4.96
C ARG A 312 7.75 17.53 -5.71
N MET A 313 8.93 17.29 -5.18
CA MET A 313 10.16 17.77 -5.77
C MET A 313 10.62 16.81 -6.87
N THR A 314 10.82 17.29 -8.10
CA THR A 314 11.60 16.53 -9.10
C THR A 314 13.02 16.40 -8.60
N LEU A 315 13.70 15.28 -8.87
CA LEU A 315 15.00 15.03 -8.27
C LEU A 315 16.05 14.50 -9.25
N LEU A 316 17.33 14.70 -8.89
CA LEU A 316 18.47 13.96 -9.41
C LEU A 316 19.08 13.14 -8.27
N ASN A 317 19.13 11.82 -8.41
CA ASN A 317 19.83 10.89 -7.52
C ASN A 317 21.21 10.58 -8.12
N ASN A 318 22.21 10.31 -7.27
CA ASN A 318 23.53 9.93 -7.76
C ASN A 318 23.75 8.40 -7.84
N TRP A 319 22.83 7.56 -7.36
CA TRP A 319 23.10 6.13 -7.19
C TRP A 319 23.57 5.45 -8.46
N GLU A 320 22.74 5.42 -9.51
CA GLU A 320 23.12 4.74 -10.75
C GLU A 320 24.20 5.44 -11.55
N ASN A 321 24.44 6.72 -11.27
CA ASN A 321 25.52 7.47 -11.91
C ASN A 321 26.89 7.15 -11.31
N THR A 322 26.98 6.95 -9.99
CA THR A 322 28.27 6.81 -9.30
C THR A 322 28.41 5.54 -8.47
N TYR A 323 27.28 4.93 -8.07
CA TYR A 323 27.25 3.91 -7.01
C TYR A 323 28.07 4.37 -5.80
N PHE A 324 28.98 3.55 -5.28
CA PHE A 324 29.88 3.88 -4.18
C PHE A 324 31.11 4.71 -4.61
N ASP A 325 31.36 4.89 -5.92
CA ASP A 325 32.53 5.62 -6.44
C ASP A 325 32.26 7.12 -6.60
N PHE A 326 32.12 7.81 -5.48
CA PHE A 326 32.01 9.26 -5.46
C PHE A 326 32.93 9.89 -4.42
N ASN A 327 33.17 11.17 -4.61
CA ASN A 327 33.85 12.07 -3.68
C ASN A 327 33.17 13.44 -3.72
N GLU A 328 33.61 14.35 -2.88
CA GLU A 328 33.07 15.70 -2.76
C GLU A 328 33.06 16.47 -4.10
N GLU A 329 34.12 16.37 -4.89
CA GLU A 329 34.24 17.05 -6.19
C GLU A 329 33.18 16.53 -7.21
N LYS A 330 33.04 15.19 -7.32
CA LYS A 330 32.02 14.56 -8.18
C LYS A 330 30.61 15.00 -7.78
N LEU A 331 30.31 15.02 -6.46
CA LEU A 331 28.99 15.41 -5.98
C LEU A 331 28.69 16.89 -6.23
N VAL A 332 29.67 17.77 -6.06
CA VAL A 332 29.52 19.21 -6.41
C VAL A 332 29.27 19.39 -7.90
N ALA A 333 29.93 18.60 -8.76
CA ALA A 333 29.66 18.63 -10.20
C ALA A 333 28.22 18.17 -10.50
N LEU A 334 27.71 17.12 -9.84
CA LEU A 334 26.32 16.66 -9.99
C LEU A 334 25.29 17.67 -9.49
N LEU A 335 25.60 18.46 -8.45
CA LEU A 335 24.75 19.57 -8.04
C LEU A 335 24.61 20.65 -9.15
N GLY A 336 25.70 20.89 -9.90
CA GLY A 336 25.65 21.73 -11.10
C GLY A 336 24.75 21.13 -12.20
N GLU A 337 24.86 19.81 -12.44
CA GLU A 337 24.01 19.11 -13.41
C GLU A 337 22.52 19.14 -12.98
N ALA A 338 22.23 18.99 -11.68
CA ALA A 338 20.87 19.10 -11.16
C ALA A 338 20.24 20.48 -11.43
N LYS A 339 21.02 21.57 -11.22
CA LYS A 339 20.63 22.93 -11.57
C LYS A 339 20.36 23.06 -13.08
N ASP A 340 21.29 22.60 -13.90
CA ASP A 340 21.22 22.72 -15.36
C ASP A 340 20.03 21.94 -15.94
N LEU A 341 19.66 20.84 -15.32
CA LEU A 341 18.49 20.02 -15.65
C LEU A 341 17.18 20.72 -15.22
N GLY A 342 17.22 21.51 -14.14
CA GLY A 342 16.07 22.20 -13.60
C GLY A 342 15.24 21.39 -12.62
N VAL A 343 15.83 20.37 -11.98
CA VAL A 343 15.21 19.62 -10.88
C VAL A 343 15.25 20.38 -9.58
N ASP A 344 14.35 20.04 -8.65
CA ASP A 344 14.20 20.75 -7.38
C ASP A 344 15.09 20.21 -6.26
N LEU A 345 15.53 18.97 -6.38
CA LEU A 345 16.22 18.21 -5.33
C LEU A 345 17.39 17.43 -5.88
N PHE A 346 18.51 17.45 -5.18
CA PHE A 346 19.60 16.49 -5.32
C PHE A 346 19.55 15.51 -4.16
N LEU A 347 19.55 14.20 -4.42
CA LEU A 347 19.52 13.14 -3.45
C LEU A 347 20.86 12.40 -3.42
N LEU A 348 21.59 12.53 -2.30
CA LEU A 348 22.79 11.75 -2.01
C LEU A 348 22.38 10.36 -1.51
N ASP A 349 22.69 9.32 -2.28
CA ASP A 349 22.38 7.93 -1.98
C ASP A 349 23.45 7.25 -1.11
N ASP A 350 23.43 5.92 -0.99
CA ASP A 350 24.30 5.09 -0.13
C ASP A 350 25.80 5.34 -0.35
N GLY A 351 26.59 5.22 0.72
CA GLY A 351 28.06 5.27 0.66
C GLY A 351 28.73 6.50 1.26
N TRP A 352 27.99 7.39 1.93
CA TRP A 352 28.49 8.65 2.48
C TRP A 352 29.08 8.53 3.91
N PHE A 353 28.97 7.37 4.56
CA PHE A 353 29.26 7.17 5.99
C PHE A 353 30.29 6.08 6.26
N GLY A 354 30.69 5.97 7.53
CA GLY A 354 31.62 4.96 8.05
C GLY A 354 33.10 5.38 7.94
N ASN A 355 33.82 5.38 9.07
CA ASN A 355 35.24 5.74 9.14
C ASN A 355 36.12 4.52 9.46
N LYS A 356 35.85 3.80 10.55
CA LYS A 356 36.59 2.56 10.87
C LYS A 356 36.32 1.46 9.83
N TYR A 357 35.10 1.35 9.40
CA TYR A 357 34.63 0.44 8.36
C TYR A 357 33.96 1.25 7.23
N PRO A 358 34.77 1.84 6.31
CA PRO A 358 34.21 2.71 5.27
C PRO A 358 33.21 2.01 4.36
N ARG A 359 32.10 2.68 4.09
CA ARG A 359 31.06 2.20 3.18
C ARG A 359 31.49 2.34 1.72
N LYS A 360 32.32 1.37 1.25
CA LYS A 360 32.80 1.29 -0.14
C LYS A 360 32.05 0.29 -1.00
N ASP A 361 31.31 -0.58 -0.35
CA ASP A 361 30.38 -1.55 -0.91
C ASP A 361 29.34 -1.92 0.16
N ASP A 362 28.48 -2.89 -0.10
CA ASP A 362 27.40 -3.31 0.79
C ASP A 362 27.82 -4.24 1.94
N ARG A 363 29.15 -4.48 2.15
CA ARG A 363 29.67 -5.46 3.12
C ARG A 363 30.08 -4.86 4.45
N ALA A 364 30.22 -3.54 4.56
CA ALA A 364 30.72 -2.87 5.74
C ALA A 364 30.10 -1.49 5.95
N GLY A 365 30.20 -0.98 7.17
CA GLY A 365 29.90 0.40 7.55
C GLY A 365 28.41 0.68 7.85
N LEU A 366 27.48 -0.17 7.43
CA LEU A 366 26.07 0.07 7.72
C LEU A 366 25.81 -0.01 9.23
N GLY A 367 25.22 1.04 9.79
CA GLY A 367 25.06 1.27 11.22
C GLY A 367 25.93 2.41 11.76
N ASP A 368 27.02 2.73 11.10
CA ASP A 368 27.98 3.77 11.51
C ASP A 368 27.69 5.08 10.77
N TRP A 369 26.74 5.87 11.25
CA TRP A 369 26.16 7.03 10.56
C TRP A 369 27.00 8.31 10.67
N GLU A 370 28.31 8.17 10.86
CA GLU A 370 29.26 9.26 10.77
C GLU A 370 29.74 9.46 9.32
N VAL A 371 29.79 10.70 8.86
CA VAL A 371 30.27 11.01 7.51
C VAL A 371 31.68 10.48 7.27
N THR A 372 31.90 9.85 6.13
CA THR A 372 33.24 9.34 5.77
C THR A 372 34.16 10.46 5.30
N HIS A 373 35.20 10.76 6.08
CA HIS A 373 36.13 11.87 5.81
C HIS A 373 37.01 11.64 4.56
N ASP A 374 37.26 10.38 4.19
CA ASP A 374 38.01 10.05 2.97
C ASP A 374 37.32 10.56 1.68
N LYS A 375 36.01 10.46 1.60
CA LYS A 375 35.23 10.89 0.44
C LYS A 375 34.72 12.33 0.56
N LEU A 376 34.37 12.73 1.79
CA LEU A 376 33.65 13.99 2.08
C LEU A 376 34.41 14.76 3.18
N PRO A 377 35.62 15.30 2.90
CA PRO A 377 36.46 15.95 3.91
C PRO A 377 35.82 17.19 4.55
N GLN A 378 34.90 17.87 3.88
CA GLN A 378 34.16 19.02 4.41
C GLN A 378 32.78 18.64 4.95
N GLY A 379 32.39 17.37 4.85
CA GLY A 379 31.17 16.81 5.40
C GLY A 379 29.88 17.20 4.68
N ILE A 380 28.76 16.70 5.21
CA ILE A 380 27.41 16.97 4.68
C ILE A 380 27.05 18.46 4.68
N PRO A 381 27.39 19.27 5.72
CA PRO A 381 27.07 20.69 5.71
C PRO A 381 27.63 21.46 4.50
N TYR A 382 28.78 21.03 3.98
CA TYR A 382 29.36 21.63 2.77
C TYR A 382 28.51 21.33 1.55
N LEU A 383 28.08 20.09 1.37
CA LEU A 383 27.25 19.67 0.23
C LEU A 383 25.86 20.36 0.27
N VAL A 384 25.27 20.46 1.45
CA VAL A 384 24.00 21.19 1.67
C VAL A 384 24.12 22.63 1.26
N ARG A 385 25.22 23.30 1.66
CA ARG A 385 25.48 24.68 1.25
C ARG A 385 25.68 24.79 -0.26
N LYS A 386 26.44 23.86 -0.88
CA LYS A 386 26.62 23.83 -2.34
C LYS A 386 25.34 23.58 -3.11
N ALA A 387 24.44 22.75 -2.62
CA ALA A 387 23.12 22.56 -3.19
C ALA A 387 22.35 23.88 -3.17
N LYS A 388 22.31 24.56 -2.04
CA LYS A 388 21.66 25.88 -1.86
C LYS A 388 22.23 26.95 -2.79
N GLU A 389 23.56 27.00 -2.95
CA GLU A 389 24.25 27.89 -3.91
C GLU A 389 23.82 27.64 -5.37
N ASN A 390 23.46 26.40 -5.70
CA ASN A 390 22.94 26.01 -7.00
C ASN A 390 21.40 26.16 -7.12
N GLY A 391 20.70 26.58 -6.05
CA GLY A 391 19.25 26.71 -6.03
C GLY A 391 18.51 25.38 -6.00
N VAL A 392 19.16 24.31 -5.53
CA VAL A 392 18.65 22.93 -5.45
C VAL A 392 18.54 22.54 -3.99
N SER A 393 17.44 21.89 -3.59
CA SER A 393 17.28 21.31 -2.27
C SER A 393 18.20 20.09 -2.10
N PHE A 394 18.52 19.71 -0.86
CA PHE A 394 19.36 18.55 -0.57
C PHE A 394 18.58 17.46 0.16
N GLY A 395 18.76 16.23 -0.29
CA GLY A 395 18.24 15.02 0.35
C GLY A 395 19.34 14.00 0.60
N ILE A 396 19.06 13.05 1.49
CA ILE A 396 20.04 12.04 1.90
C ILE A 396 19.39 10.68 2.13
N TRP A 397 20.08 9.61 1.77
CA TRP A 397 19.71 8.23 1.99
C TRP A 397 20.14 7.74 3.37
N ILE A 398 19.29 6.96 4.02
CA ILE A 398 19.58 6.21 5.24
C ILE A 398 18.92 4.81 5.20
N GLU A 399 19.54 3.86 5.92
CA GLU A 399 18.99 2.51 6.18
C GLU A 399 19.16 2.18 7.68
N PRO A 400 18.44 2.88 8.57
CA PRO A 400 18.80 2.92 9.98
C PRO A 400 18.31 1.71 10.79
N GLU A 401 17.56 0.81 10.17
CA GLU A 401 17.07 -0.44 10.76
C GLU A 401 18.04 -1.62 10.55
N MET A 402 19.03 -1.45 9.67
CA MET A 402 19.98 -2.49 9.27
C MET A 402 21.37 -2.18 9.72
N VAL A 403 22.19 -3.23 9.85
CA VAL A 403 23.58 -3.13 10.27
C VAL A 403 24.43 -4.19 9.59
N ASN A 404 25.66 -3.85 9.21
CA ASN A 404 26.62 -4.86 8.76
C ASN A 404 27.35 -5.51 9.95
N PRO A 405 27.75 -6.78 9.84
CA PRO A 405 28.66 -7.40 10.81
C PRO A 405 29.96 -6.62 10.99
N LYS A 406 30.46 -6.01 9.91
CA LYS A 406 31.62 -5.10 9.93
C LYS A 406 31.16 -3.66 10.10
N SER A 407 30.77 -3.31 11.34
CA SER A 407 30.45 -1.96 11.78
C SER A 407 30.83 -1.77 13.23
N GLU A 408 31.11 -0.55 13.64
CA GLU A 408 31.33 -0.22 15.06
C GLU A 408 30.09 -0.45 15.89
N LEU A 409 28.89 -0.23 15.31
CA LEU A 409 27.63 -0.47 15.99
C LEU A 409 27.47 -1.95 16.38
N ALA A 410 27.76 -2.86 15.45
CA ALA A 410 27.65 -4.30 15.74
C ALA A 410 28.68 -4.77 16.79
N GLU A 411 29.86 -4.16 16.82
CA GLU A 411 30.88 -4.44 17.86
C GLU A 411 30.44 -3.92 19.23
N LYS A 412 29.89 -2.71 19.29
CA LYS A 412 29.50 -2.05 20.55
C LYS A 412 28.22 -2.61 21.16
N HIS A 413 27.29 -3.01 20.31
CA HIS A 413 25.93 -3.42 20.70
C HIS A 413 25.46 -4.72 20.02
N PRO A 414 26.17 -5.85 20.24
CA PRO A 414 25.75 -7.14 19.69
C PRO A 414 24.40 -7.62 20.26
N ASP A 415 23.98 -7.09 21.42
CA ASP A 415 22.68 -7.37 22.05
C ASP A 415 21.51 -6.59 21.42
N TRP A 416 21.76 -5.64 20.51
CA TRP A 416 20.75 -4.91 19.76
C TRP A 416 20.31 -5.63 18.47
N LEU A 417 20.92 -6.76 18.15
CA LEU A 417 20.70 -7.48 16.91
C LEU A 417 19.62 -8.56 17.10
N ILE A 418 18.76 -8.70 16.08
CA ILE A 418 17.85 -9.85 15.99
C ILE A 418 18.70 -11.04 15.53
N GLN A 419 19.12 -11.87 16.49
CA GLN A 419 19.93 -13.06 16.22
C GLN A 419 19.88 -14.04 17.39
N LEU A 420 19.96 -15.34 17.11
CA LEU A 420 20.15 -16.37 18.12
C LEU A 420 21.64 -16.67 18.28
N PRO A 421 22.27 -16.30 19.42
CA PRO A 421 23.74 -16.38 19.58
C PRO A 421 24.31 -17.78 19.47
N SER A 422 23.49 -18.83 19.68
CA SER A 422 23.92 -20.23 19.65
C SER A 422 23.81 -20.89 18.28
N ARG A 423 23.44 -20.14 17.24
CA ARG A 423 23.34 -20.62 15.86
C ARG A 423 24.21 -19.81 14.93
N GLU A 424 24.61 -20.44 13.82
CA GLU A 424 25.22 -19.72 12.70
C GLU A 424 24.26 -18.65 12.20
N THR A 425 24.77 -17.42 12.03
CA THR A 425 23.98 -16.30 11.56
C THR A 425 23.88 -16.33 10.05
N TYR A 426 22.65 -16.33 9.54
CA TYR A 426 22.37 -16.16 8.12
C TYR A 426 22.23 -14.67 7.81
N TYR A 427 22.94 -14.20 6.79
CA TYR A 427 22.91 -12.81 6.34
C TYR A 427 22.19 -12.70 5.00
N PHE A 428 21.19 -11.84 4.94
CA PHE A 428 20.61 -11.41 3.67
C PHE A 428 21.29 -10.09 3.27
N ARG A 429 21.88 -10.04 2.08
CA ARG A 429 22.62 -8.86 1.58
C ARG A 429 23.71 -8.36 2.57
N ASN A 430 24.45 -9.27 3.23
CA ASN A 430 25.45 -8.96 4.25
C ASN A 430 24.93 -8.12 5.43
N GLN A 431 23.64 -8.17 5.71
CA GLN A 431 22.98 -7.36 6.73
C GLN A 431 22.41 -8.20 7.87
N MET A 432 22.31 -7.58 9.03
CA MET A 432 21.52 -7.99 10.19
C MET A 432 20.48 -6.90 10.48
N VAL A 433 19.44 -7.26 11.20
CA VAL A 433 18.35 -6.36 11.57
C VAL A 433 18.49 -5.92 13.02
N LEU A 434 18.38 -4.62 13.28
CA LEU A 434 18.31 -4.06 14.63
C LEU A 434 16.97 -4.38 15.29
N ASP A 435 17.00 -4.70 16.59
CA ASP A 435 15.81 -5.11 17.35
C ASP A 435 14.96 -3.91 17.79
N LEU A 436 14.05 -3.45 16.92
CA LEU A 436 13.12 -2.36 17.25
C LEU A 436 12.07 -2.70 18.31
N CYS A 437 12.03 -3.93 18.85
CA CYS A 437 11.28 -4.22 20.06
C CYS A 437 11.88 -3.49 21.29
N ARG A 438 13.17 -3.13 21.22
CA ARG A 438 13.91 -2.44 22.31
C ARG A 438 13.76 -0.93 22.22
N PRO A 439 13.39 -0.25 23.34
CA PRO A 439 13.32 1.21 23.36
C PRO A 439 14.66 1.89 23.03
N GLU A 440 15.79 1.33 23.48
CA GLU A 440 17.13 1.91 23.23
C GLU A 440 17.48 1.87 21.73
N VAL A 441 17.06 0.84 21.00
CA VAL A 441 17.23 0.75 19.55
C VAL A 441 16.31 1.74 18.84
N GLN A 442 15.08 1.92 19.31
CA GLN A 442 14.19 2.97 18.80
C GLN A 442 14.79 4.36 18.98
N ASP A 443 15.43 4.63 20.13
CA ASP A 443 16.13 5.89 20.41
C ASP A 443 17.32 6.08 19.47
N PHE A 444 18.09 5.03 19.21
CA PHE A 444 19.18 5.07 18.24
C PHE A 444 18.71 5.38 16.82
N VAL A 445 17.69 4.66 16.33
CA VAL A 445 17.14 4.85 14.97
C VAL A 445 16.55 6.26 14.81
N PHE A 446 15.83 6.76 15.81
CA PHE A 446 15.38 8.15 15.84
C PHE A 446 16.58 9.11 15.83
N GLY A 447 17.60 8.82 16.62
CA GLY A 447 18.84 9.62 16.73
C GLY A 447 19.57 9.77 15.41
N VAL A 448 19.55 8.78 14.52
CA VAL A 448 20.13 8.87 13.17
C VAL A 448 19.50 10.04 12.40
N VAL A 449 18.18 10.12 12.37
CA VAL A 449 17.48 11.23 11.72
C VAL A 449 17.72 12.53 12.47
N ASP A 450 17.59 12.50 13.79
CA ASP A 450 17.66 13.69 14.64
C ASP A 450 19.04 14.40 14.53
N ASN A 451 20.12 13.65 14.58
CA ASN A 451 21.48 14.18 14.43
C ASN A 451 21.70 14.79 13.04
N LEU A 452 21.30 14.06 11.98
CA LEU A 452 21.40 14.58 10.61
C LEU A 452 20.68 15.92 10.44
N MET A 453 19.45 16.02 10.97
CA MET A 453 18.62 17.23 10.86
C MET A 453 19.13 18.37 11.75
N GLN A 454 19.68 18.08 12.95
CA GLN A 454 20.24 19.11 13.82
C GLN A 454 21.54 19.68 13.25
N GLU A 455 22.40 18.84 12.70
CA GLU A 455 23.66 19.27 12.07
C GLU A 455 23.41 19.95 10.71
N ASN A 456 22.33 19.59 10.02
CA ASN A 456 22.02 20.03 8.66
C ASN A 456 20.53 20.44 8.52
N PRO A 457 20.11 21.55 9.10
CA PRO A 457 18.68 21.94 9.14
C PRO A 457 18.09 22.28 7.76
N ASP A 458 18.91 22.46 6.74
CA ASP A 458 18.50 22.70 5.36
C ASP A 458 18.29 21.41 4.55
N ILE A 459 18.47 20.20 5.15
CA ILE A 459 18.03 18.94 4.52
C ILE A 459 16.51 18.95 4.43
N ARG A 460 15.98 18.65 3.24
CA ARG A 460 14.55 18.66 2.95
C ARG A 460 13.96 17.30 2.68
N PHE A 461 14.80 16.29 2.43
CA PHE A 461 14.35 14.99 1.97
C PHE A 461 15.21 13.86 2.54
N ILE A 462 14.57 12.78 2.96
CA ILE A 462 15.23 11.54 3.36
C ILE A 462 14.67 10.36 2.55
N LYS A 463 15.55 9.59 1.91
CA LYS A 463 15.24 8.26 1.38
C LYS A 463 15.55 7.24 2.48
N TRP A 464 14.52 6.63 3.04
CA TRP A 464 14.63 5.65 4.10
C TRP A 464 14.49 4.24 3.53
N ASP A 465 15.58 3.49 3.55
CA ASP A 465 15.66 2.15 3.00
C ASP A 465 15.58 1.06 4.08
N CYS A 466 15.33 -0.20 3.64
CA CYS A 466 15.24 -1.37 4.49
C CYS A 466 15.40 -2.63 3.64
N ASN A 467 16.63 -3.13 3.48
CA ASN A 467 16.96 -4.10 2.43
C ASN A 467 17.03 -5.56 2.87
N SER A 468 16.97 -5.84 4.18
CA SER A 468 17.00 -7.21 4.68
C SER A 468 15.69 -7.63 5.35
N PRO A 469 15.15 -8.81 5.06
CA PRO A 469 14.14 -9.43 5.92
C PRO A 469 14.75 -9.85 7.26
N ILE A 470 13.91 -10.17 8.25
CA ILE A 470 14.36 -10.76 9.52
C ILE A 470 14.73 -12.22 9.26
N THR A 471 16.02 -12.53 9.24
CA THR A 471 16.54 -13.87 8.91
C THR A 471 16.85 -14.74 10.13
N ASN A 472 17.24 -14.17 11.26
CA ASN A 472 17.60 -14.88 12.48
C ASN A 472 16.61 -14.52 13.58
N ILE A 473 15.41 -15.12 13.54
CA ILE A 473 14.24 -14.71 14.30
C ILE A 473 14.41 -15.01 15.79
N TYR A 474 15.08 -14.10 16.49
CA TYR A 474 15.19 -14.15 17.96
C TYR A 474 15.58 -12.77 18.49
N SER A 475 14.80 -12.26 19.45
CA SER A 475 15.10 -11.04 20.18
C SER A 475 15.60 -11.38 21.60
N PRO A 476 16.85 -11.06 21.94
CA PRO A 476 17.35 -11.20 23.32
C PRO A 476 16.51 -10.40 24.33
N PHE A 477 15.89 -9.32 23.90
CA PHE A 477 15.04 -8.45 24.72
C PHE A 477 13.72 -9.11 25.08
N LEU A 478 13.06 -9.78 24.11
CA LEU A 478 11.72 -10.35 24.32
C LEU A 478 11.70 -11.61 25.21
N LYS A 479 12.84 -12.21 25.47
CA LYS A 479 12.95 -13.41 26.35
C LYS A 479 11.98 -14.51 25.92
N GLU A 480 10.98 -14.82 26.74
CA GLU A 480 9.96 -15.85 26.46
C GLU A 480 8.87 -15.40 25.48
N ASN A 481 8.79 -14.11 25.18
CA ASN A 481 7.76 -13.52 24.31
C ASN A 481 8.18 -13.50 22.83
N GLN A 482 8.94 -14.50 22.38
CA GLN A 482 9.49 -14.52 21.00
C GLN A 482 8.42 -14.45 19.90
N GLY A 483 7.21 -14.94 20.17
CA GLY A 483 6.08 -14.83 19.25
C GLY A 483 5.62 -13.39 18.97
N ASN A 484 6.04 -12.43 19.80
CA ASN A 484 5.69 -11.02 19.63
C ASN A 484 6.59 -10.28 18.63
N ILE A 485 7.73 -10.86 18.23
CA ILE A 485 8.82 -10.17 17.53
C ILE A 485 8.36 -9.42 16.28
N TYR A 486 7.62 -10.06 15.38
CA TYR A 486 7.18 -9.45 14.12
C TYR A 486 6.19 -8.30 14.32
N ILE A 487 5.41 -8.35 15.39
CA ILE A 487 4.40 -7.35 15.70
C ILE A 487 5.01 -6.18 16.47
N ASP A 488 5.78 -6.48 17.52
CA ASP A 488 6.37 -5.45 18.37
C ASP A 488 7.50 -4.69 17.64
N TYR A 489 8.16 -5.33 16.68
CA TYR A 489 9.09 -4.66 15.75
C TYR A 489 8.39 -3.54 14.96
N VAL A 490 7.28 -3.85 14.29
CA VAL A 490 6.52 -2.87 13.49
C VAL A 490 5.96 -1.75 14.37
N ARG A 491 5.45 -2.09 15.56
CA ARG A 491 5.02 -1.08 16.53
C ARG A 491 6.18 -0.21 17.00
N GLY A 492 7.38 -0.78 17.12
CA GLY A 492 8.62 -0.04 17.38
C GLY A 492 8.95 0.94 16.28
N LEU A 493 8.88 0.49 15.02
CA LEU A 493 9.07 1.34 13.85
C LEU A 493 8.08 2.52 13.84
N TYR A 494 6.79 2.26 14.08
CA TYR A 494 5.79 3.33 14.11
C TYR A 494 6.07 4.36 15.22
N ARG A 495 6.51 3.93 16.42
CA ARG A 495 6.93 4.87 17.49
C ARG A 495 8.09 5.77 17.06
N VAL A 496 9.05 5.24 16.30
CA VAL A 496 10.15 6.04 15.73
C VAL A 496 9.61 7.03 14.71
N LEU A 497 8.78 6.57 13.76
CA LEU A 497 8.22 7.41 12.70
C LEU A 497 7.28 8.49 13.26
N ASP A 498 6.50 8.20 14.30
CA ASP A 498 5.67 9.19 15.02
C ASP A 498 6.54 10.32 15.60
N ARG A 499 7.69 9.97 16.21
CA ARG A 499 8.65 10.95 16.76
C ARG A 499 9.27 11.80 15.66
N VAL A 500 9.69 11.18 14.54
CA VAL A 500 10.24 11.90 13.38
C VAL A 500 9.22 12.88 12.82
N LYS A 501 8.00 12.41 12.56
CA LYS A 501 6.91 13.23 12.03
C LYS A 501 6.54 14.39 12.95
N ALA A 502 6.52 14.15 14.26
CA ALA A 502 6.19 15.19 15.24
C ALA A 502 7.29 16.26 15.34
N LYS A 503 8.58 15.87 15.27
CA LYS A 503 9.70 16.81 15.40
C LYS A 503 10.05 17.51 14.10
N TYR A 504 9.88 16.83 12.96
CA TYR A 504 10.23 17.33 11.63
C TYR A 504 9.03 17.31 10.66
N PRO A 505 7.95 18.06 10.92
CA PRO A 505 6.71 18.00 10.14
C PRO A 505 6.89 18.46 8.69
N ASP A 506 7.93 19.23 8.38
CA ASP A 506 8.23 19.74 7.04
C ASP A 506 9.13 18.80 6.21
N LEU A 507 9.64 17.74 6.81
CA LEU A 507 10.50 16.78 6.14
C LEU A 507 9.71 15.93 5.14
N TYR A 508 10.23 15.80 3.93
CA TYR A 508 9.73 14.86 2.93
C TYR A 508 10.50 13.54 3.07
N MET A 509 9.81 12.42 2.98
CA MET A 509 10.44 11.11 3.09
C MET A 509 9.97 10.16 1.99
N MET A 510 10.92 9.47 1.38
CA MET A 510 10.68 8.37 0.44
C MET A 510 10.82 7.03 1.18
N MET A 511 9.81 6.19 1.13
CA MET A 511 9.84 4.83 1.61
C MET A 511 10.50 3.93 0.57
N CYS A 512 11.57 3.23 0.97
CA CYS A 512 12.28 2.28 0.13
C CYS A 512 12.50 0.96 0.88
N SER A 513 12.61 -0.12 0.13
CA SER A 513 13.01 -1.43 0.66
C SER A 513 13.55 -2.27 -0.50
N GLY A 514 14.70 -1.84 -1.07
CA GLY A 514 15.20 -2.39 -2.32
C GLY A 514 14.12 -2.33 -3.40
N GLY A 515 13.58 -1.15 -3.66
CA GLY A 515 12.34 -0.97 -4.40
C GLY A 515 11.10 -0.97 -3.52
N GLY A 516 10.01 -1.56 -4.01
CA GLY A 516 8.70 -1.64 -3.35
C GLY A 516 8.57 -2.75 -2.32
N GLY A 517 9.66 -3.18 -1.68
CA GLY A 517 9.67 -4.31 -0.75
C GLY A 517 8.88 -4.11 0.55
N ARG A 518 8.32 -2.91 0.81
CA ARG A 518 7.42 -2.63 1.94
C ARG A 518 6.47 -1.44 1.72
N SER A 519 6.00 -1.25 0.51
CA SER A 519 5.07 -0.17 0.17
C SER A 519 3.64 -0.52 0.59
N ASP A 520 3.22 -0.11 1.78
CA ASP A 520 1.86 -0.29 2.29
C ASP A 520 1.17 1.05 2.59
N VAL A 521 -0.17 1.01 2.73
CA VAL A 521 -0.96 2.22 2.90
C VAL A 521 -0.75 2.92 4.26
N THR A 522 -0.41 2.18 5.34
CA THR A 522 -0.13 2.82 6.65
C THR A 522 1.25 3.46 6.66
N GLY A 523 2.25 2.82 6.03
CA GLY A 523 3.57 3.41 5.85
C GLY A 523 3.49 4.77 5.15
N LEU A 524 2.65 4.89 4.12
CA LEU A 524 2.43 6.17 3.41
C LEU A 524 1.72 7.25 4.26
N GLY A 525 1.25 6.93 5.45
CA GLY A 525 0.85 7.92 6.46
C GLY A 525 2.03 8.66 7.11
N TYR A 526 3.24 8.14 6.97
CA TYR A 526 4.49 8.74 7.43
C TYR A 526 5.37 9.25 6.28
N PHE A 527 5.32 8.56 5.13
CA PHE A 527 6.13 8.86 3.96
C PHE A 527 5.32 9.64 2.91
N THR A 528 5.98 10.56 2.22
CA THR A 528 5.36 11.37 1.16
C THR A 528 5.26 10.62 -0.16
N GLU A 529 6.10 9.62 -0.32
CA GLU A 529 6.27 8.86 -1.57
C GLU A 529 7.01 7.54 -1.30
N PHE A 530 7.01 6.63 -2.27
CA PHE A 530 7.75 5.38 -2.20
C PHE A 530 8.50 5.07 -3.49
N TRP A 531 9.61 4.36 -3.37
CA TRP A 531 10.38 3.84 -4.48
C TRP A 531 9.70 2.58 -5.02
N CYS A 532 9.15 2.63 -6.23
CA CYS A 532 8.33 1.55 -6.78
C CYS A 532 9.14 0.27 -7.05
N SER A 533 10.36 0.44 -7.58
CA SER A 533 11.25 -0.67 -7.94
C SER A 533 12.66 -0.16 -8.19
N ASP A 534 13.65 -0.96 -7.83
CA ASP A 534 15.05 -0.77 -8.28
C ASP A 534 15.20 -1.03 -9.79
N ASN A 535 14.25 -1.75 -10.40
CA ASN A 535 14.21 -1.90 -11.84
C ASN A 535 13.69 -0.61 -12.48
N THR A 536 14.56 0.08 -13.17
CA THR A 536 14.28 1.33 -13.88
C THR A 536 14.23 1.16 -15.40
N ASP A 537 14.27 -0.08 -15.90
CA ASP A 537 13.96 -0.36 -17.30
C ASP A 537 12.54 0.15 -17.62
N PRO A 538 12.39 1.09 -18.55
CA PRO A 538 11.10 1.72 -18.78
C PRO A 538 10.03 0.74 -19.31
N VAL A 539 10.42 -0.37 -19.96
CA VAL A 539 9.46 -1.40 -20.38
C VAL A 539 8.93 -2.15 -19.14
N GLU A 540 9.81 -2.60 -18.25
CA GLU A 540 9.41 -3.25 -17.01
C GLU A 540 8.59 -2.29 -16.11
N ARG A 541 8.95 -1.01 -16.09
CA ARG A 541 8.21 0.01 -15.33
C ARG A 541 6.78 0.22 -15.83
N LEU A 542 6.47 -0.04 -17.10
CA LEU A 542 5.08 -0.01 -17.58
C LEU A 542 4.23 -1.04 -16.82
N PHE A 543 4.74 -2.26 -16.60
CA PHE A 543 4.04 -3.31 -15.85
C PHE A 543 4.00 -3.02 -14.35
N ILE A 544 5.12 -2.61 -13.76
CA ILE A 544 5.23 -2.30 -12.32
C ILE A 544 4.31 -1.12 -11.95
N GLN A 545 4.38 -0.02 -12.69
CA GLN A 545 3.55 1.18 -12.45
C GLN A 545 2.07 0.90 -12.74
N TRP A 546 1.77 0.06 -13.75
CA TRP A 546 0.40 -0.41 -14.00
C TRP A 546 -0.16 -1.13 -12.78
N GLY A 547 0.57 -2.12 -12.24
CA GLY A 547 0.15 -2.86 -11.06
C GLY A 547 -0.10 -1.94 -9.87
N TYR A 548 0.85 -1.06 -9.52
CA TYR A 548 0.66 -0.09 -8.42
C TYR A 548 -0.53 0.84 -8.66
N SER A 549 -0.84 1.20 -9.90
CA SER A 549 -1.94 2.11 -10.23
C SER A 549 -3.33 1.58 -9.84
N HIS A 550 -3.45 0.29 -9.52
CA HIS A 550 -4.68 -0.29 -8.99
C HIS A 550 -5.03 0.23 -7.59
N PHE A 551 -4.03 0.58 -6.78
CA PHE A 551 -4.23 1.04 -5.40
C PHE A 551 -3.57 2.39 -5.11
N MET A 552 -2.39 2.67 -5.69
CA MET A 552 -1.54 3.79 -5.29
C MET A 552 -1.72 5.01 -6.20
N PRO A 553 -1.80 6.23 -5.63
CA PRO A 553 -1.86 7.44 -6.43
C PRO A 553 -0.50 7.77 -7.07
N ALA A 554 -0.52 8.32 -8.29
CA ALA A 554 0.69 8.72 -9.01
C ALA A 554 1.62 9.62 -8.21
N LYS A 555 1.04 10.51 -7.41
CA LYS A 555 1.78 11.46 -6.53
C LYS A 555 2.71 10.77 -5.54
N ALA A 556 2.41 9.52 -5.15
CA ALA A 556 3.23 8.73 -4.23
C ALA A 556 4.23 7.82 -4.93
N MET A 557 4.08 7.54 -6.23
CA MET A 557 4.89 6.58 -6.98
C MET A 557 6.13 7.24 -7.57
N CYS A 558 7.33 6.93 -7.08
CA CYS A 558 8.57 7.46 -7.65
C CYS A 558 9.00 6.71 -8.91
N ALA A 559 9.33 7.47 -9.95
CA ALA A 559 9.80 6.96 -11.22
C ALA A 559 11.03 7.75 -11.69
N HIS A 560 12.16 7.05 -11.90
CA HIS A 560 13.41 7.68 -12.32
C HIS A 560 13.82 7.27 -13.72
N VAL A 561 14.43 8.22 -14.40
CA VAL A 561 15.08 8.05 -15.71
C VAL A 561 16.51 7.60 -15.49
N THR A 562 16.89 6.44 -16.04
CA THR A 562 18.21 5.84 -15.89
C THR A 562 18.76 5.29 -17.21
N GLU A 563 19.86 4.56 -17.13
CA GLU A 563 20.48 3.88 -18.29
C GLU A 563 20.25 2.36 -18.32
N TRP A 564 19.37 1.81 -17.51
CA TRP A 564 19.16 0.35 -17.45
C TRP A 564 18.84 -0.28 -18.79
N ASN A 565 17.99 0.36 -19.59
CA ASN A 565 17.68 -0.11 -20.94
C ASN A 565 18.06 0.93 -21.99
N ARG A 566 19.31 0.89 -22.45
CA ARG A 566 19.86 1.80 -23.47
C ARG A 566 19.29 1.61 -24.86
N ARG A 567 18.51 0.55 -25.14
CA ARG A 567 17.79 0.37 -26.41
C ARG A 567 16.63 1.35 -26.56
N THR A 568 16.10 1.84 -25.43
CA THR A 568 15.05 2.85 -25.43
C THR A 568 15.64 4.25 -25.59
N SER A 569 14.94 5.13 -26.29
CA SER A 569 15.31 6.54 -26.38
C SER A 569 15.18 7.24 -25.03
N ILE A 570 15.85 8.38 -24.84
CA ILE A 570 15.67 9.20 -23.65
C ILE A 570 14.21 9.65 -23.50
N LYS A 571 13.53 9.95 -24.65
CA LYS A 571 12.12 10.29 -24.66
C LYS A 571 11.26 9.18 -24.05
N PHE A 572 11.44 7.93 -24.48
CA PHE A 572 10.67 6.81 -23.97
C PHE A 572 10.85 6.65 -22.44
N ARG A 573 12.09 6.76 -21.95
CA ARG A 573 12.40 6.67 -20.50
C ARG A 573 11.75 7.79 -19.69
N VAL A 574 11.83 9.02 -20.19
CA VAL A 574 11.23 10.20 -19.55
C VAL A 574 9.71 10.08 -19.55
N ASP A 575 9.11 9.71 -20.69
CA ASP A 575 7.65 9.60 -20.82
C ASP A 575 7.06 8.52 -19.90
N VAL A 576 7.79 7.41 -19.67
CA VAL A 576 7.36 6.39 -18.68
C VAL A 576 7.48 6.92 -17.26
N ALA A 577 8.56 7.63 -16.94
CA ALA A 577 8.74 8.23 -15.61
C ALA A 577 7.73 9.35 -15.32
N PHE A 578 7.19 9.99 -16.35
CA PHE A 578 6.19 11.06 -16.28
C PHE A 578 4.86 10.62 -15.63
N GLN A 579 4.56 9.32 -15.61
CA GLN A 579 3.33 8.79 -15.00
C GLN A 579 3.31 8.89 -13.47
N GLY A 580 4.45 9.08 -12.82
CA GLY A 580 4.60 9.16 -11.39
C GLY A 580 5.34 10.42 -10.95
N LYS A 581 5.95 10.40 -9.77
CA LYS A 581 6.84 11.46 -9.30
C LYS A 581 8.17 11.36 -10.05
N LEU A 582 8.42 12.32 -10.93
CA LEU A 582 9.55 12.33 -11.86
C LEU A 582 10.88 12.53 -11.13
N GLY A 583 11.85 11.68 -11.42
CA GLY A 583 13.24 11.82 -11.01
C GLY A 583 14.20 11.35 -12.09
N PHE A 584 15.47 11.63 -11.87
CA PHE A 584 16.58 11.23 -12.72
C PHE A 584 17.66 10.56 -11.87
N ASP A 585 18.28 9.57 -12.42
CA ASP A 585 19.44 8.89 -11.86
C ASP A 585 20.37 8.50 -13.03
N ILE A 586 20.88 9.51 -13.69
CA ILE A 586 21.63 9.41 -14.95
C ILE A 586 22.69 10.52 -15.04
N GLY A 587 23.86 10.21 -15.58
CA GLY A 587 24.90 11.20 -15.84
C GLY A 587 24.59 12.02 -17.10
N LEU A 588 24.43 13.31 -16.96
CA LEU A 588 24.08 14.19 -18.09
C LEU A 588 25.22 14.33 -19.12
N LYS A 589 26.47 14.10 -18.72
CA LYS A 589 27.63 14.19 -19.60
C LYS A 589 27.59 13.18 -20.77
N GLY A 590 26.89 12.06 -20.57
CA GLY A 590 26.71 11.03 -21.60
C GLY A 590 25.60 11.31 -22.61
N LEU A 591 24.75 12.31 -22.35
CA LEU A 591 23.61 12.67 -23.21
C LEU A 591 24.04 13.63 -24.33
N SER A 592 23.38 13.50 -25.50
CA SER A 592 23.48 14.50 -26.57
C SER A 592 22.87 15.85 -26.15
N ASP A 593 23.16 16.91 -26.90
CA ASP A 593 22.56 18.23 -26.63
C ASP A 593 21.03 18.20 -26.78
N ASP A 594 20.52 17.50 -27.79
CA ASP A 594 19.09 17.31 -28.01
C ASP A 594 18.44 16.55 -26.83
N ASP A 595 19.08 15.48 -26.34
CA ASP A 595 18.57 14.72 -25.18
C ASP A 595 18.55 15.57 -23.91
N ARG A 596 19.59 16.36 -23.65
CA ARG A 596 19.63 17.29 -22.51
C ARG A 596 18.56 18.38 -22.62
N GLN A 597 18.38 18.93 -23.81
CA GLN A 597 17.32 19.91 -24.07
C GLN A 597 15.95 19.28 -23.81
N TYR A 598 15.71 18.08 -24.36
CA TYR A 598 14.47 17.33 -24.15
C TYR A 598 14.17 17.12 -22.66
N CYS A 599 15.14 16.66 -21.88
CA CYS A 599 14.95 16.45 -20.43
C CYS A 599 14.54 17.74 -19.70
N ARG A 600 15.19 18.88 -20.01
CA ARG A 600 14.83 20.18 -19.42
C ARG A 600 13.41 20.63 -19.76
N GLU A 601 13.05 20.53 -21.05
CA GLU A 601 11.70 20.87 -21.51
C GLU A 601 10.65 19.96 -20.92
N ALA A 602 10.92 18.66 -20.83
CA ALA A 602 10.03 17.68 -20.21
C ALA A 602 9.81 17.97 -18.71
N ILE A 603 10.84 18.36 -17.96
CA ILE A 603 10.68 18.76 -16.55
C ILE A 603 9.76 20.00 -16.42
N GLN A 604 9.90 20.98 -17.30
CA GLN A 604 9.03 22.17 -17.30
C GLN A 604 7.57 21.79 -17.61
N GLU A 605 7.35 20.93 -18.60
CA GLU A 605 6.02 20.42 -18.94
C GLU A 605 5.44 19.57 -17.80
N TYR A 606 6.27 18.73 -17.16
CA TYR A 606 5.85 17.97 -15.98
C TYR A 606 5.33 18.87 -14.87
N LYS A 607 6.09 19.91 -14.51
CA LYS A 607 5.69 20.89 -13.47
C LYS A 607 4.42 21.65 -13.85
N ARG A 608 4.22 21.95 -15.14
CA ARG A 608 2.98 22.58 -15.64
C ARG A 608 1.75 21.67 -15.50
N LEU A 609 1.96 20.36 -15.65
CA LEU A 609 0.91 19.34 -15.75
C LEU A 609 0.71 18.54 -14.47
N GLU A 610 1.48 18.80 -13.40
CA GLU A 610 1.50 17.96 -12.20
C GLU A 610 0.11 17.75 -11.59
N ASP A 611 -0.76 18.73 -11.61
CA ASP A 611 -2.12 18.64 -11.05
C ASP A 611 -2.96 17.58 -11.79
N VAL A 612 -2.86 17.50 -13.12
CA VAL A 612 -3.59 16.49 -13.89
C VAL A 612 -2.88 15.14 -13.87
N ILE A 613 -1.54 15.10 -13.83
CA ILE A 613 -0.76 13.86 -13.69
C ILE A 613 -1.09 13.17 -12.36
N TRP A 614 -1.29 13.94 -11.29
CA TRP A 614 -1.59 13.42 -9.96
C TRP A 614 -3.08 13.26 -9.67
N SER A 615 -3.95 13.58 -10.64
CA SER A 615 -5.39 13.35 -10.48
C SER A 615 -5.69 11.88 -10.14
N PRO A 616 -6.58 11.61 -9.18
CA PRO A 616 -7.04 10.26 -8.87
C PRO A 616 -7.95 9.67 -9.97
N ASN A 617 -8.40 10.49 -10.94
CA ASN A 617 -9.29 10.05 -12.02
C ASN A 617 -8.47 9.36 -13.13
N LEU A 618 -7.93 8.19 -12.79
CA LEU A 618 -7.18 7.32 -13.68
C LEU A 618 -8.12 6.40 -14.46
N TYR A 619 -7.84 6.25 -15.76
CA TYR A 619 -8.46 5.27 -16.66
C TYR A 619 -7.36 4.50 -17.40
N ARG A 620 -7.33 3.18 -17.21
CA ARG A 620 -6.41 2.26 -17.87
C ARG A 620 -7.07 1.79 -19.17
N LEU A 621 -6.72 2.42 -20.30
CA LEU A 621 -7.44 2.27 -21.55
C LEU A 621 -7.00 1.07 -22.38
N VAL A 622 -5.68 0.75 -22.33
CA VAL A 622 -5.11 -0.42 -23.03
C VAL A 622 -4.08 -1.06 -22.11
N SER A 623 -4.31 -2.32 -21.77
CA SER A 623 -3.47 -3.07 -20.83
C SER A 623 -2.20 -3.61 -21.50
N PRO A 624 -1.00 -3.43 -20.89
CA PRO A 624 0.22 -4.04 -21.39
C PRO A 624 0.24 -5.57 -21.26
N TYR A 625 -0.67 -6.15 -20.46
CA TYR A 625 -0.84 -7.60 -20.33
C TYR A 625 -1.68 -8.21 -21.46
N GLU A 626 -2.44 -7.42 -22.22
CA GLU A 626 -3.35 -7.89 -23.27
C GLU A 626 -2.82 -7.70 -24.68
N GLY A 627 -1.66 -7.04 -24.83
CA GLY A 627 -1.08 -6.74 -26.16
C GLY A 627 0.29 -6.09 -26.09
N GLN A 628 0.64 -5.41 -27.18
CA GLN A 628 1.94 -4.75 -27.32
C GLN A 628 1.88 -3.23 -27.15
N HIS A 629 0.77 -2.75 -26.62
CA HIS A 629 0.53 -1.34 -26.35
C HIS A 629 0.12 -1.13 -24.90
N CYS A 630 0.43 0.04 -24.37
CA CYS A 630 -0.05 0.45 -23.04
C CYS A 630 -0.58 1.88 -23.16
N VAL A 631 -1.83 2.12 -22.73
CA VAL A 631 -2.40 3.48 -22.73
C VAL A 631 -3.11 3.74 -21.42
N LEU A 632 -2.70 4.82 -20.75
CA LEU A 632 -3.33 5.34 -19.54
C LEU A 632 -3.82 6.77 -19.79
N GLN A 633 -4.87 7.14 -19.11
CA GLN A 633 -5.43 8.48 -19.14
C GLN A 633 -5.68 9.00 -17.72
N ARG A 634 -5.37 10.27 -17.48
CA ARG A 634 -5.80 10.98 -16.27
C ARG A 634 -6.63 12.18 -16.65
N VAL A 635 -7.64 12.48 -15.85
CA VAL A 635 -8.60 13.56 -16.13
C VAL A 635 -8.71 14.44 -14.88
N SER A 636 -8.72 15.76 -15.04
CA SER A 636 -9.00 16.71 -13.96
C SER A 636 -10.43 16.54 -13.41
N ASP A 637 -10.66 16.94 -12.17
CA ASP A 637 -11.98 16.79 -11.52
C ASP A 637 -13.08 17.58 -12.26
N ASP A 638 -12.75 18.73 -12.82
CA ASP A 638 -13.65 19.57 -13.61
C ASP A 638 -13.80 19.13 -15.07
N LYS A 639 -13.10 18.08 -15.47
CA LYS A 639 -13.05 17.51 -16.84
C LYS A 639 -12.56 18.52 -17.91
N SER A 640 -11.91 19.58 -17.50
CA SER A 640 -11.37 20.57 -18.43
C SER A 640 -10.05 20.15 -19.07
N HIS A 641 -9.32 19.26 -18.39
CA HIS A 641 -7.97 18.87 -18.73
C HIS A 641 -7.78 17.36 -18.58
N SER A 642 -7.14 16.74 -19.56
CA SER A 642 -6.79 15.32 -19.53
C SER A 642 -5.42 15.12 -20.17
N ILE A 643 -4.70 14.09 -19.70
CA ILE A 643 -3.41 13.67 -20.23
C ILE A 643 -3.45 12.17 -20.53
N LEU A 644 -2.97 11.78 -21.71
CA LEU A 644 -2.78 10.40 -22.11
C LEU A 644 -1.29 10.09 -22.17
N PHE A 645 -0.96 8.90 -21.69
CA PHE A 645 0.34 8.26 -21.82
C PHE A 645 0.16 7.04 -22.71
N ALA A 646 0.71 7.07 -23.92
CA ALA A 646 0.59 5.98 -24.88
C ALA A 646 1.96 5.43 -25.24
N TYR A 647 2.09 4.10 -25.22
CA TYR A 647 3.35 3.39 -25.43
C TYR A 647 3.16 2.23 -26.40
N ASP A 648 4.06 2.15 -27.38
CA ASP A 648 4.23 1.03 -28.29
C ASP A 648 5.43 0.22 -27.79
N ILE A 649 5.20 -1.01 -27.29
CA ILE A 649 6.24 -1.83 -26.65
C ILE A 649 6.98 -2.65 -27.72
N HIS A 650 6.28 -3.61 -28.35
CA HIS A 650 6.81 -4.44 -29.44
C HIS A 650 5.71 -4.83 -30.43
N PRO A 651 5.10 -3.86 -31.13
CA PRO A 651 4.02 -4.17 -32.07
C PRO A 651 4.51 -5.09 -33.19
N ARG A 652 3.68 -6.02 -33.57
CA ARG A 652 4.01 -6.95 -34.65
C ARG A 652 3.69 -6.31 -36.01
N TYR A 653 4.48 -6.67 -37.03
CA TYR A 653 4.21 -6.21 -38.39
C TYR A 653 2.80 -6.60 -38.84
N GLY A 654 2.03 -5.62 -39.31
CA GLY A 654 0.65 -5.82 -39.75
C GLY A 654 -0.38 -5.92 -38.62
N GLU A 655 0.00 -5.63 -37.37
CA GLU A 655 -0.93 -5.55 -36.23
C GLU A 655 -2.00 -4.47 -36.46
N LEU A 656 -3.25 -4.80 -36.11
CA LEU A 656 -4.37 -3.87 -36.26
C LEU A 656 -4.34 -2.81 -35.17
N ILE A 657 -4.04 -1.58 -35.53
CA ILE A 657 -4.08 -0.43 -34.63
C ILE A 657 -5.49 0.13 -34.55
N LEU A 658 -6.17 -0.08 -33.45
CA LEU A 658 -7.51 0.44 -33.19
C LEU A 658 -7.45 1.84 -32.58
N PRO A 659 -8.48 2.69 -32.81
CA PRO A 659 -8.61 3.94 -32.05
C PRO A 659 -8.78 3.67 -30.55
N THR A 660 -8.06 4.40 -29.72
CA THR A 660 -8.21 4.40 -28.27
C THR A 660 -9.38 5.29 -27.87
N ARG A 661 -10.36 4.72 -27.17
CA ARG A 661 -11.52 5.45 -26.65
C ARG A 661 -11.15 6.05 -25.30
N LEU A 662 -11.28 7.36 -25.18
CA LEU A 662 -11.04 8.09 -23.96
C LEU A 662 -12.20 7.87 -22.97
N GLN A 663 -11.99 8.24 -21.71
CA GLN A 663 -13.01 8.12 -20.67
C GLN A 663 -13.05 9.38 -19.79
N GLY A 664 -14.11 9.53 -19.02
CA GLY A 664 -14.23 10.57 -17.99
C GLY A 664 -14.40 12.01 -18.48
N LEU A 665 -14.55 12.23 -19.80
CA LEU A 665 -14.73 13.56 -20.38
C LEU A 665 -16.20 14.01 -20.30
N ASP A 666 -16.45 15.29 -20.56
CA ASP A 666 -17.79 15.84 -20.77
C ASP A 666 -18.21 15.60 -22.23
N ALA A 667 -19.29 14.85 -22.44
CA ALA A 667 -19.72 14.43 -23.79
C ALA A 667 -20.02 15.62 -24.73
N ASP A 668 -20.58 16.69 -24.17
CA ASP A 668 -21.05 17.86 -24.93
C ASP A 668 -19.95 18.91 -25.13
N ALA A 669 -18.83 18.81 -24.42
CA ALA A 669 -17.73 19.74 -24.54
C ALA A 669 -16.86 19.42 -25.76
N ARG A 670 -16.14 20.43 -26.24
CA ARG A 670 -15.13 20.30 -27.32
C ARG A 670 -13.76 20.27 -26.70
N TYR A 671 -12.90 19.41 -27.19
CA TYR A 671 -11.54 19.20 -26.70
C TYR A 671 -10.52 19.27 -27.84
N ARG A 672 -9.47 20.05 -27.63
CA ARG A 672 -8.27 20.03 -28.47
C ARG A 672 -7.36 18.89 -28.03
N VAL A 673 -6.91 18.08 -28.97
CA VAL A 673 -5.97 16.96 -28.75
C VAL A 673 -4.61 17.38 -29.32
N LYS A 674 -3.58 17.40 -28.48
CA LYS A 674 -2.23 17.84 -28.86
C LYS A 674 -1.16 16.94 -28.27
N GLU A 675 -0.26 16.41 -29.10
CA GLU A 675 0.94 15.75 -28.62
C GLU A 675 1.94 16.79 -28.10
N ILE A 676 2.47 16.54 -26.93
CA ILE A 676 3.47 17.36 -26.22
C ILE A 676 4.74 16.54 -25.95
N CYS A 677 5.76 17.14 -25.35
CA CYS A 677 7.04 16.50 -25.06
C CYS A 677 7.65 15.86 -26.32
N LEU A 678 7.73 16.61 -27.41
CA LEU A 678 8.41 16.17 -28.63
C LEU A 678 9.91 16.40 -28.52
N MET A 679 10.71 15.53 -29.14
CA MET A 679 12.15 15.75 -29.25
C MET A 679 12.43 17.06 -30.01
N PRO A 680 13.51 17.77 -29.71
CA PRO A 680 13.87 19.03 -30.38
C PRO A 680 13.84 18.91 -31.91
N GLY A 681 13.18 19.86 -32.57
CA GLY A 681 13.03 19.88 -34.01
C GLY A 681 12.10 18.81 -34.61
N ARG A 682 11.45 17.98 -33.82
CA ARG A 682 10.48 16.98 -34.28
C ARG A 682 9.05 17.54 -34.24
N GLN A 683 8.22 17.02 -35.14
CA GLN A 683 6.78 17.31 -35.18
C GLN A 683 6.00 16.03 -34.93
N SER A 684 4.81 16.19 -34.36
CA SER A 684 3.88 15.07 -34.19
C SER A 684 3.44 14.53 -35.56
N TRP A 685 3.41 13.21 -35.66
CA TRP A 685 2.85 12.51 -36.82
C TRP A 685 1.50 11.85 -36.46
N LEU A 686 1.00 12.00 -35.26
CA LEU A 686 -0.30 11.47 -34.85
C LEU A 686 -1.43 12.13 -35.65
N PRO A 687 -2.35 11.34 -36.23
CA PRO A 687 -3.44 11.89 -37.04
C PRO A 687 -4.40 12.80 -36.27
N CYS A 688 -4.44 12.68 -34.96
CA CYS A 688 -5.30 13.47 -34.07
C CYS A 688 -4.64 14.77 -33.56
N ASN A 689 -3.35 14.98 -33.84
CA ASN A 689 -2.63 16.14 -33.32
C ASN A 689 -3.22 17.47 -33.83
N ASP A 690 -3.35 18.45 -32.92
CA ASP A 690 -3.94 19.79 -33.11
C ASP A 690 -5.37 19.78 -33.68
N LYS A 691 -6.12 18.71 -33.48
CA LYS A 691 -7.53 18.62 -33.88
C LYS A 691 -8.47 18.76 -32.69
N VAL A 692 -9.67 19.23 -33.00
CA VAL A 692 -10.74 19.43 -32.01
C VAL A 692 -11.84 18.43 -32.27
N TYR A 693 -12.25 17.74 -31.18
CA TYR A 693 -13.28 16.72 -31.18
C TYR A 693 -14.29 17.01 -30.06
N THR A 694 -15.51 16.50 -30.19
CA THR A 694 -16.43 16.47 -29.03
C THR A 694 -16.00 15.38 -28.04
N GLY A 695 -16.30 15.55 -26.76
CA GLY A 695 -16.05 14.50 -25.76
C GLY A 695 -16.78 13.20 -26.11
N ASP A 696 -18.01 13.29 -26.66
CA ASP A 696 -18.76 12.14 -27.15
C ASP A 696 -17.98 11.35 -28.22
N TYR A 697 -17.40 12.06 -29.22
CA TYR A 697 -16.55 11.43 -30.24
C TYR A 697 -15.34 10.74 -29.61
N LEU A 698 -14.62 11.43 -28.73
CA LEU A 698 -13.43 10.88 -28.06
C LEU A 698 -13.76 9.63 -27.24
N MET A 699 -14.91 9.59 -26.57
CA MET A 699 -15.31 8.47 -25.74
C MET A 699 -15.94 7.31 -26.50
N LYS A 700 -16.64 7.55 -27.64
CA LYS A 700 -17.33 6.49 -28.37
C LYS A 700 -16.58 5.98 -29.60
N VAL A 701 -15.89 6.88 -30.33
CA VAL A 701 -15.11 6.55 -31.51
C VAL A 701 -13.64 6.42 -31.17
N GLY A 702 -13.08 7.38 -30.41
CA GLY A 702 -11.69 7.42 -30.03
C GLY A 702 -10.76 8.02 -31.10
N VAL A 703 -9.47 8.03 -30.77
CA VAL A 703 -8.39 8.54 -31.64
C VAL A 703 -7.21 7.57 -31.65
N LYS A 704 -6.47 7.54 -32.76
CA LYS A 704 -5.26 6.72 -32.87
C LYS A 704 -4.10 7.44 -32.19
N VAL A 705 -3.63 6.86 -31.08
CA VAL A 705 -2.52 7.37 -30.26
C VAL A 705 -1.36 6.38 -30.14
N THR A 706 -1.50 5.19 -30.73
CA THR A 706 -0.48 4.15 -30.81
C THR A 706 -0.13 3.85 -32.27
N SER A 707 0.98 3.18 -32.48
CA SER A 707 1.54 2.91 -33.80
C SER A 707 2.07 1.48 -33.95
N SER A 708 2.63 1.15 -35.08
CA SER A 708 3.37 -0.10 -35.33
C SER A 708 4.89 0.06 -35.11
N SER A 709 5.32 1.15 -34.50
CA SER A 709 6.75 1.40 -34.24
C SER A 709 7.18 0.77 -32.92
N ASP A 710 8.40 0.29 -32.85
CA ASP A 710 8.96 -0.36 -31.67
C ASP A 710 9.52 0.67 -30.67
N LEU A 711 9.21 0.51 -29.39
CA LEU A 711 9.69 1.34 -28.27
C LEU A 711 9.46 2.86 -28.51
N VAL A 712 8.23 3.22 -28.89
CA VAL A 712 7.79 4.61 -29.09
C VAL A 712 6.79 5.02 -28.03
N SER A 713 6.85 6.28 -27.63
CA SER A 713 5.94 6.86 -26.63
C SER A 713 5.37 8.20 -27.09
N HIS A 714 4.14 8.46 -26.64
CA HIS A 714 3.43 9.71 -26.88
C HIS A 714 2.82 10.21 -25.58
N ILE A 715 3.03 11.48 -25.26
CA ILE A 715 2.28 12.19 -24.22
C ILE A 715 1.33 13.14 -24.94
N ILE A 716 0.04 13.02 -24.65
CA ILE A 716 -1.00 13.72 -25.37
C ILE A 716 -1.86 14.50 -24.39
N GLU A 717 -1.87 15.80 -24.53
CA GLU A 717 -2.69 16.72 -23.76
C GLU A 717 -4.05 16.90 -24.45
N VAL A 718 -5.13 16.85 -23.67
CA VAL A 718 -6.51 17.01 -24.13
C VAL A 718 -7.15 18.11 -23.30
N THR A 719 -7.38 19.27 -23.93
CA THR A 719 -7.87 20.47 -23.24
C THR A 719 -9.22 20.91 -23.78
N ARG A 720 -10.14 21.25 -22.87
CA ARG A 720 -11.44 21.82 -23.22
C ARG A 720 -11.26 23.19 -23.84
N GLU A 721 -11.94 23.47 -24.98
CA GLU A 721 -12.00 24.78 -25.63
C GLU A 721 -13.03 25.72 -25.03
#